data_dfda8adb3f47adffef3c86c812f3bc4a
#
_entry.id   dfda8adb3f47adffef3c86c812f3bc4a
#
_cell.length_a   1.000
_cell.length_b   1.000
_cell.length_c   1.000
_cell.angle_alpha   90.00
_cell.angle_beta   90.00
_cell.angle_gamma   90.00
#
_symmetry.space_group_name_H-M   'P 1'
#
loop_
_entity.id
_entity.type
_entity.pdbx_description
1 polymer ?
#
loop_
_entity_poly.entity_id
_entity_poly.type
_entity_poly.pdbx_seq_one_letter_code
_entity_poly.pdbx_strand_id
1 'polypeptide(L)'
;MMKKTIAWVVLLSMMVLALAPLSAFADEPKELERAIRIAKETFSISEDYSQFSYDVQETGGRKVWNMSWNSTDANDGNIRVSIDSDDMVISYRKYKPSKYEGSKLPVYSRGEAALKAQAFMEGLEQGLTGNIEENEHREESVSSRSYWFSYHRMYGEIPFYGNTISIEVDKDTGEVKSYNRNWDGKTVFPQPQGVIGMQAAQEAYTEKIGIELAYKYRVEDGVIIPYLVYMPKESGSVWIDAFTGEKINSPAYYYGGFAEEAKAMDSLTPEELRAIEEIADLIDSQEAEDILRKWDETGFDDGFEVVSSRLEQVWPQQDRLQWSFSFRRSVEKDGNPIIDSGYGSVDAQSGEILSFWNSSIGRDEDGEIAYSREESLQAVEAFLEKFAPERMEEYVYEDANDVVILEKEESERDERSYSFNFTRTIDGVPFRSNRISVGFDAVGGQIQNYSLSHFHVEFPSADKAAPIDSAYQALYEKVGLELVYVAQMDEFHMMSFMEGEAGTAVLLAYGLKAVKPAILEAETLDLLNNDGSPYKEPVTKKYTDLEGHYSKGQVETLAENGIYLQGESFKPDQLISQKDFFLLLVHTMGYYVPDERDDDFIERMYEYLVREEIISREEIDREAPVDRIDAVKYMVRGLGYEKVASLGKIFVQEFPDVDGDYANLRGHVAIAAGLGIVNGYEGLFHPGNPLKRGDAAIMVYNSLSR
;
A
#
# COMPACT_ATOMS: atom_id res chain seq x y z
N MET A 1 -30.65 -57.50 -26.87
CA MET A 1 -29.15 -57.48 -26.87
C MET A 1 -28.58 -56.16 -26.43
N MET A 2 -29.10 -55.00 -26.78
CA MET A 2 -28.57 -53.65 -26.43
C MET A 2 -28.47 -53.31 -24.92
N LYS A 3 -29.38 -53.75 -24.06
CA LYS A 3 -29.37 -53.51 -22.63
C LYS A 3 -28.24 -54.22 -21.85
N LYS A 4 -27.71 -55.35 -22.39
CA LYS A 4 -26.57 -56.04 -21.76
C LYS A 4 -25.23 -55.44 -22.15
N THR A 5 -25.11 -54.79 -23.30
CA THR A 5 -23.89 -54.14 -23.77
C THR A 5 -23.64 -52.84 -23.02
N ILE A 6 -24.69 -52.07 -22.67
CA ILE A 6 -24.58 -50.84 -21.89
C ILE A 6 -24.15 -51.15 -20.44
N ALA A 7 -24.66 -52.20 -19.83
CA ALA A 7 -24.26 -52.62 -18.49
C ALA A 7 -22.76 -53.02 -18.40
N TRP A 8 -22.21 -53.63 -19.46
CA TRP A 8 -20.79 -53.99 -19.53
C TRP A 8 -19.88 -52.79 -19.77
N VAL A 9 -20.33 -51.77 -20.52
CA VAL A 9 -19.57 -50.52 -20.74
C VAL A 9 -19.53 -49.68 -19.47
N VAL A 10 -20.64 -49.60 -18.71
CA VAL A 10 -20.68 -48.91 -17.41
C VAL A 10 -19.85 -49.66 -16.35
N LEU A 11 -19.86 -50.99 -16.35
CA LEU A 11 -19.00 -51.78 -15.44
C LEU A 11 -17.50 -51.65 -15.80
N LEU A 12 -17.16 -51.56 -17.09
CA LEU A 12 -15.79 -51.37 -17.54
C LEU A 12 -15.29 -49.96 -17.26
N SER A 13 -16.16 -48.94 -17.40
CA SER A 13 -15.82 -47.57 -17.04
C SER A 13 -15.66 -47.36 -15.49
N MET A 14 -16.48 -48.06 -14.68
CA MET A 14 -16.28 -48.10 -13.23
C MET A 14 -15.03 -48.92 -12.82
N MET A 15 -14.63 -49.92 -13.61
CA MET A 15 -13.39 -50.68 -13.33
C MET A 15 -12.11 -49.92 -13.75
N VAL A 16 -12.20 -49.06 -14.76
CA VAL A 16 -11.08 -48.20 -15.19
C VAL A 16 -10.86 -47.03 -14.19
N LEU A 17 -11.94 -46.51 -13.56
CA LEU A 17 -11.86 -45.57 -12.46
C LEU A 17 -11.33 -46.19 -11.15
N ALA A 18 -11.40 -47.51 -10.99
CA ALA A 18 -10.84 -48.25 -9.85
C ALA A 18 -9.38 -48.68 -10.04
N LEU A 19 -8.77 -48.39 -11.19
CA LEU A 19 -7.37 -48.66 -11.53
C LEU A 19 -6.53 -47.38 -11.68
N ALA A 20 -7.04 -46.21 -11.29
CA ALA A 20 -6.16 -45.08 -10.96
C ALA A 20 -5.22 -45.54 -9.84
N PRO A 21 -3.91 -45.28 -9.94
CA PRO A 21 -2.95 -45.84 -9.00
C PRO A 21 -3.29 -45.35 -7.58
N LEU A 22 -3.72 -46.33 -6.74
CA LEU A 22 -3.90 -46.16 -5.28
C LEU A 22 -2.59 -45.71 -4.59
N SER A 23 -1.50 -45.63 -5.34
CA SER A 23 -0.21 -45.18 -4.84
C SER A 23 -0.10 -43.67 -4.59
N ALA A 24 -0.94 -42.83 -5.22
CA ALA A 24 -0.94 -41.39 -5.02
C ALA A 24 -1.50 -40.96 -3.67
N PHE A 25 -2.41 -41.77 -3.06
CA PHE A 25 -3.04 -41.47 -1.75
C PHE A 25 -2.39 -42.20 -0.56
N ALA A 26 -1.40 -43.08 -0.80
CA ALA A 26 -0.82 -43.88 0.29
C ALA A 26 0.26 -43.14 1.08
N ASP A 27 0.85 -42.05 0.57
CA ASP A 27 1.90 -41.29 1.23
C ASP A 27 1.42 -40.00 1.91
N GLU A 28 0.26 -39.44 1.52
CA GLU A 28 -0.29 -38.21 2.12
C GLU A 28 -0.41 -38.24 3.66
N PRO A 29 -0.89 -39.32 4.30
CA PRO A 29 -0.94 -39.37 5.75
C PRO A 29 0.42 -39.30 6.44
N LYS A 30 1.47 -39.82 5.78
CA LYS A 30 2.85 -39.79 6.30
C LYS A 30 3.48 -38.42 6.09
N GLU A 31 3.20 -37.75 4.96
CA GLU A 31 3.65 -36.40 4.69
C GLU A 31 3.05 -35.41 5.68
N LEU A 32 1.73 -35.49 5.92
CA LEU A 32 1.05 -34.68 6.91
C LEU A 32 1.58 -34.96 8.33
N GLU A 33 1.77 -36.23 8.74
CA GLU A 33 2.37 -36.58 10.02
C GLU A 33 3.77 -35.96 10.18
N ARG A 34 4.59 -36.00 9.13
CA ARG A 34 5.93 -35.41 9.12
C ARG A 34 5.86 -33.89 9.26
N ALA A 35 5.00 -33.22 8.49
CA ALA A 35 4.79 -31.78 8.57
C ALA A 35 4.30 -31.34 9.97
N ILE A 36 3.34 -32.07 10.58
CA ILE A 36 2.89 -31.83 11.95
C ILE A 36 4.05 -31.94 12.94
N ARG A 37 4.88 -32.99 12.81
CA ARG A 37 6.04 -33.21 13.70
C ARG A 37 7.04 -32.08 13.60
N ILE A 38 7.41 -31.67 12.37
CA ILE A 38 8.31 -30.53 12.12
C ILE A 38 7.74 -29.27 12.76
N ALA A 39 6.48 -28.95 12.51
CA ALA A 39 5.86 -27.76 13.08
C ALA A 39 5.88 -27.76 14.62
N LYS A 40 5.54 -28.87 15.26
CA LYS A 40 5.53 -29.00 16.73
C LYS A 40 6.92 -28.91 17.34
N GLU A 41 7.91 -29.53 16.73
CA GLU A 41 9.30 -29.51 17.19
C GLU A 41 9.92 -28.12 17.00
N THR A 42 9.70 -27.49 15.84
CA THR A 42 10.29 -26.17 15.51
C THR A 42 9.67 -25.06 16.37
N PHE A 43 8.36 -25.04 16.54
CA PHE A 43 7.64 -23.92 17.18
C PHE A 43 7.16 -24.25 18.61
N SER A 44 7.54 -25.40 19.17
CA SER A 44 7.18 -25.80 20.53
C SER A 44 5.68 -25.65 20.83
N ILE A 45 4.83 -26.10 19.89
CA ILE A 45 3.37 -25.97 19.99
C ILE A 45 2.87 -26.81 21.17
N SER A 46 2.35 -26.14 22.21
CA SER A 46 1.90 -26.81 23.45
C SER A 46 0.55 -27.54 23.26
N GLU A 47 0.24 -28.45 24.20
CA GLU A 47 -1.03 -29.20 24.21
C GLU A 47 -2.26 -28.29 24.41
N ASP A 48 -2.07 -27.06 24.91
CA ASP A 48 -3.16 -26.09 25.09
C ASP A 48 -3.80 -25.70 23.75
N TYR A 49 -3.04 -25.80 22.65
CA TYR A 49 -3.53 -25.62 21.28
C TYR A 49 -4.06 -26.94 20.73
N SER A 50 -5.17 -27.44 21.26
CA SER A 50 -5.68 -28.78 21.01
C SER A 50 -6.64 -28.90 19.81
N GLN A 51 -7.16 -27.78 19.29
CA GLN A 51 -8.04 -27.78 18.12
C GLN A 51 -7.21 -27.67 16.85
N PHE A 52 -7.02 -28.79 16.17
CA PHE A 52 -6.21 -28.89 14.96
C PHE A 52 -7.07 -28.93 13.69
N SER A 53 -6.65 -28.17 12.66
CA SER A 53 -7.18 -28.25 11.31
C SER A 53 -6.05 -28.07 10.29
N TYR A 54 -6.26 -28.57 9.09
CA TYR A 54 -5.30 -28.43 7.98
C TYR A 54 -6.01 -28.38 6.66
N ASP A 55 -5.32 -27.80 5.67
CA ASP A 55 -5.59 -27.94 4.24
C ASP A 55 -4.28 -28.18 3.49
N VAL A 56 -4.38 -28.66 2.26
CA VAL A 56 -3.23 -28.83 1.38
C VAL A 56 -3.47 -28.08 0.08
N GLN A 57 -2.46 -27.33 -0.35
CA GLN A 57 -2.45 -26.67 -1.65
C GLN A 57 -1.34 -27.27 -2.49
N GLU A 58 -1.62 -27.52 -3.75
CA GLU A 58 -0.64 -27.97 -4.73
C GLU A 58 -0.60 -26.96 -5.89
N THR A 59 0.56 -26.34 -6.08
CA THR A 59 0.78 -25.37 -7.16
C THR A 59 2.17 -25.60 -7.72
N GLY A 60 2.28 -25.76 -9.01
CA GLY A 60 3.57 -25.98 -9.67
C GLY A 60 4.29 -27.23 -9.19
N GLY A 61 3.57 -28.33 -8.97
CA GLY A 61 4.15 -29.58 -8.45
C GLY A 61 4.73 -29.49 -7.03
N ARG A 62 4.51 -28.35 -6.34
CA ARG A 62 4.88 -28.13 -4.95
C ARG A 62 3.65 -28.23 -4.07
N LYS A 63 3.65 -29.22 -3.19
CA LYS A 63 2.58 -29.39 -2.20
C LYS A 63 2.94 -28.62 -0.93
N VAL A 64 1.98 -27.87 -0.40
CA VAL A 64 2.11 -27.09 0.85
C VAL A 64 1.01 -27.50 1.82
N TRP A 65 1.40 -27.94 3.00
CA TRP A 65 0.53 -28.26 4.12
C TRP A 65 0.31 -27.03 5.00
N ASN A 66 -0.89 -26.47 4.96
CA ASN A 66 -1.30 -25.36 5.82
C ASN A 66 -1.97 -25.92 7.07
N MET A 67 -1.37 -25.72 8.22
CA MET A 67 -1.81 -26.30 9.49
C MET A 67 -2.15 -25.20 10.47
N SER A 68 -3.23 -25.37 11.22
CA SER A 68 -3.70 -24.42 12.23
C SER A 68 -4.00 -25.14 13.55
N TRP A 69 -3.48 -24.62 14.64
CA TRP A 69 -3.76 -25.03 16.00
C TRP A 69 -4.42 -23.89 16.76
N ASN A 70 -5.63 -24.08 17.24
CA ASN A 70 -6.36 -23.11 18.03
C ASN A 70 -6.37 -23.53 19.48
N SER A 71 -6.21 -22.57 20.41
CA SER A 71 -6.41 -22.81 21.84
C SER A 71 -7.89 -22.92 22.17
N THR A 72 -8.21 -23.72 23.19
CA THR A 72 -9.55 -23.73 23.77
C THR A 72 -9.85 -22.50 24.62
N ASP A 73 -8.82 -21.79 25.08
CA ASP A 73 -8.96 -20.45 25.66
C ASP A 73 -8.83 -19.39 24.54
N ALA A 74 -9.90 -18.62 24.33
CA ALA A 74 -9.93 -17.56 23.30
C ALA A 74 -8.85 -16.48 23.49
N ASN A 75 -8.30 -16.33 24.71
CA ASN A 75 -7.22 -15.38 25.00
C ASN A 75 -5.83 -15.83 24.51
N ASP A 76 -5.67 -17.14 24.25
CA ASP A 76 -4.38 -17.67 23.77
C ASP A 76 -4.26 -17.68 22.25
N GLY A 77 -5.39 -17.52 21.53
CA GLY A 77 -5.43 -17.35 20.08
C GLY A 77 -5.10 -18.60 19.28
N ASN A 78 -4.27 -18.47 18.24
CA ASN A 78 -3.94 -19.58 17.35
C ASN A 78 -2.49 -19.52 16.83
N ILE A 79 -2.02 -20.68 16.38
CA ILE A 79 -0.74 -20.85 15.68
C ILE A 79 -1.03 -21.43 14.30
N ARG A 80 -0.46 -20.85 13.25
CA ARG A 80 -0.53 -21.36 11.88
C ARG A 80 0.88 -21.60 11.37
N VAL A 81 1.05 -22.74 10.69
CA VAL A 81 2.33 -23.11 10.07
C VAL A 81 2.05 -23.70 8.69
N SER A 82 2.81 -23.26 7.69
CA SER A 82 2.80 -23.86 6.36
C SER A 82 4.15 -24.50 6.09
N ILE A 83 4.12 -25.77 5.65
CA ILE A 83 5.33 -26.56 5.34
C ILE A 83 5.14 -27.19 3.96
N ASP A 84 6.16 -27.13 3.13
CA ASP A 84 6.11 -27.70 1.79
C ASP A 84 6.57 -29.17 1.75
N SER A 85 6.48 -29.77 0.54
CA SER A 85 6.88 -31.15 0.29
C SER A 85 8.38 -31.41 0.50
N ASP A 86 9.22 -30.38 0.56
CA ASP A 86 10.67 -30.46 0.83
C ASP A 86 10.99 -30.22 2.33
N ASP A 87 9.99 -30.28 3.20
CA ASP A 87 10.07 -30.06 4.64
C ASP A 87 10.45 -28.63 5.07
N MET A 88 10.34 -27.66 4.14
CA MET A 88 10.68 -26.28 4.40
C MET A 88 9.50 -25.51 5.02
N VAL A 89 9.78 -24.74 6.06
CA VAL A 89 8.80 -23.82 6.63
C VAL A 89 8.62 -22.63 5.69
N ILE A 90 7.40 -22.52 5.14
CA ILE A 90 7.01 -21.43 4.24
C ILE A 90 6.43 -20.26 5.01
N SER A 91 5.59 -20.55 6.01
CA SER A 91 5.05 -19.51 6.87
C SER A 91 4.87 -20.02 8.31
N TYR A 92 4.97 -19.08 9.23
CA TYR A 92 4.62 -19.26 10.64
C TYR A 92 3.89 -18.00 11.10
N ARG A 93 2.83 -18.14 11.85
CA ARG A 93 2.13 -17.05 12.51
C ARG A 93 1.56 -17.50 13.85
N LYS A 94 1.91 -16.75 14.91
CA LYS A 94 1.32 -16.88 16.24
C LYS A 94 0.48 -15.64 16.51
N TYR A 95 -0.82 -15.83 16.56
CA TYR A 95 -1.76 -14.77 16.91
C TYR A 95 -2.23 -14.94 18.35
N LYS A 96 -2.09 -13.91 19.15
CA LYS A 96 -2.66 -13.82 20.50
C LYS A 96 -3.50 -12.56 20.59
N PRO A 97 -4.79 -12.64 20.95
CA PRO A 97 -5.61 -11.46 21.17
C PRO A 97 -4.96 -10.57 22.23
N SER A 98 -4.71 -9.32 21.92
CA SER A 98 -4.21 -8.33 22.86
C SER A 98 -5.20 -7.19 22.98
N LYS A 99 -5.41 -6.69 24.20
CA LYS A 99 -6.12 -5.41 24.37
C LYS A 99 -5.17 -4.29 23.99
N TYR A 100 -5.70 -3.28 23.31
CA TYR A 100 -4.94 -2.07 23.05
C TYR A 100 -4.67 -1.36 24.39
N GLU A 101 -3.40 -1.21 24.74
CA GLU A 101 -2.93 -0.59 25.99
C GLU A 101 -2.32 0.80 25.77
N GLY A 102 -2.49 1.38 24.58
CA GLY A 102 -1.90 2.68 24.20
C GLY A 102 -0.50 2.56 23.58
N SER A 103 0.08 3.70 23.26
CA SER A 103 1.47 3.79 22.76
C SER A 103 2.47 3.49 23.86
N LYS A 104 3.55 2.76 23.55
CA LYS A 104 4.52 2.26 24.51
C LYS A 104 5.91 2.18 23.87
N LEU A 105 6.95 2.54 24.63
CA LEU A 105 8.33 2.31 24.20
C LEU A 105 8.63 0.81 24.17
N PRO A 106 9.42 0.34 23.18
CA PRO A 106 9.80 -1.06 23.09
C PRO A 106 10.73 -1.47 24.25
N VAL A 107 10.58 -2.71 24.73
CA VAL A 107 11.52 -3.34 25.67
C VAL A 107 12.79 -3.75 24.95
N TYR A 108 12.65 -4.25 23.70
CA TYR A 108 13.78 -4.61 22.84
C TYR A 108 13.98 -3.51 21.80
N SER A 109 15.22 -3.06 21.64
CA SER A 109 15.61 -2.21 20.51
C SER A 109 15.46 -2.94 19.18
N ARG A 110 15.37 -2.19 18.06
CA ARG A 110 15.33 -2.79 16.73
C ARG A 110 16.54 -3.69 16.46
N GLY A 111 17.75 -3.29 16.90
CA GLY A 111 18.95 -4.09 16.75
C GLY A 111 18.89 -5.43 17.50
N GLU A 112 18.38 -5.43 18.73
CA GLU A 112 18.17 -6.67 19.50
C GLU A 112 17.10 -7.56 18.86
N ALA A 113 16.02 -6.97 18.36
CA ALA A 113 14.97 -7.68 17.64
C ALA A 113 15.50 -8.28 16.32
N ALA A 114 16.36 -7.56 15.58
CA ALA A 114 17.01 -8.06 14.37
C ALA A 114 17.88 -9.30 14.65
N LEU A 115 18.64 -9.29 15.76
CA LEU A 115 19.41 -10.47 16.18
C LEU A 115 18.51 -11.67 16.49
N LYS A 116 17.33 -11.44 17.07
CA LYS A 116 16.33 -12.51 17.32
C LYS A 116 15.73 -13.03 16.02
N ALA A 117 15.42 -12.14 15.07
CA ALA A 117 14.96 -12.51 13.73
C ALA A 117 16.01 -13.37 12.99
N GLN A 118 17.27 -12.95 13.00
CA GLN A 118 18.37 -13.71 12.40
C GLN A 118 18.56 -15.09 13.05
N ALA A 119 18.55 -15.15 14.39
CA ALA A 119 18.67 -16.43 15.11
C ALA A 119 17.49 -17.37 14.79
N PHE A 120 16.29 -16.83 14.62
CA PHE A 120 15.13 -17.62 14.21
C PHE A 120 15.29 -18.18 12.80
N MET A 121 15.72 -17.36 11.84
CA MET A 121 15.96 -17.79 10.45
C MET A 121 17.05 -18.86 10.36
N GLU A 122 18.18 -18.68 11.08
CA GLU A 122 19.25 -19.68 11.14
C GLU A 122 18.79 -20.99 11.81
N GLY A 123 17.84 -20.94 12.73
CA GLY A 123 17.21 -22.10 13.32
C GLY A 123 16.34 -22.90 12.35
N LEU A 124 15.72 -22.21 11.37
CA LEU A 124 14.94 -22.84 10.31
C LEU A 124 15.83 -23.43 9.20
N GLU A 125 16.85 -22.70 8.77
CA GLU A 125 17.76 -23.11 7.72
C GLU A 125 19.15 -22.53 7.99
N GLN A 126 20.12 -23.42 8.22
CA GLN A 126 21.49 -23.01 8.51
C GLN A 126 22.15 -22.33 7.30
N GLY A 127 22.73 -21.15 7.51
CA GLY A 127 23.38 -20.35 6.47
C GLY A 127 22.42 -19.48 5.64
N LEU A 128 21.13 -19.44 5.96
CA LEU A 128 20.15 -18.60 5.25
C LEU A 128 20.50 -17.11 5.33
N THR A 129 20.92 -16.65 6.51
CA THR A 129 21.25 -15.23 6.73
C THR A 129 22.47 -14.74 5.94
N GLY A 130 23.33 -15.66 5.47
CA GLY A 130 24.45 -15.34 4.59
C GLY A 130 24.08 -15.06 3.13
N ASN A 131 22.83 -15.31 2.75
CA ASN A 131 22.33 -15.18 1.38
C ASN A 131 21.15 -14.22 1.28
N ILE A 132 20.93 -13.34 2.26
CA ILE A 132 19.89 -12.35 2.28
C ILE A 132 20.44 -10.99 2.71
N GLU A 133 19.80 -9.93 2.25
CA GLU A 133 20.03 -8.55 2.68
C GLU A 133 18.73 -7.92 3.13
N GLU A 134 18.78 -7.13 4.21
CA GLU A 134 17.61 -6.42 4.72
C GLU A 134 17.26 -5.26 3.79
N ASN A 135 15.99 -5.16 3.42
CA ASN A 135 15.49 -4.00 2.69
C ASN A 135 15.59 -2.75 3.57
N GLU A 136 15.83 -1.58 2.95
CA GLU A 136 15.88 -0.32 3.70
C GLU A 136 14.63 -0.14 4.56
N HIS A 137 14.88 0.26 5.80
CA HIS A 137 13.86 0.37 6.83
C HIS A 137 13.27 1.77 6.87
N ARG A 138 11.92 1.86 6.96
CA ARG A 138 11.22 3.08 7.36
C ARG A 138 11.04 3.11 8.88
N GLU A 139 11.13 4.31 9.47
CA GLU A 139 10.86 4.51 10.90
C GLU A 139 9.51 3.91 11.30
N GLU A 140 9.50 3.17 12.40
CA GLU A 140 8.29 2.55 12.93
C GLU A 140 7.70 3.42 14.03
N SER A 141 6.38 3.58 14.00
CA SER A 141 5.64 4.29 15.02
C SER A 141 5.72 3.59 16.39
N VAL A 142 5.73 4.36 17.48
CA VAL A 142 5.58 3.86 18.86
C VAL A 142 4.23 3.18 19.10
N SER A 143 3.24 3.42 18.23
CA SER A 143 1.95 2.72 18.26
C SER A 143 2.03 1.30 17.71
N SER A 144 3.05 0.97 16.91
CA SER A 144 3.31 -0.38 16.42
C SER A 144 3.87 -1.24 17.56
N ARG A 145 3.28 -2.42 17.78
CA ARG A 145 3.74 -3.38 18.79
C ARG A 145 4.82 -4.34 18.31
N SER A 146 5.17 -4.28 17.05
CA SER A 146 6.12 -5.19 16.44
C SER A 146 7.08 -4.45 15.54
N TYR A 147 8.28 -4.98 15.42
CA TYR A 147 9.23 -4.66 14.37
C TYR A 147 9.00 -5.56 13.18
N TRP A 148 9.04 -4.98 11.99
CA TRP A 148 8.98 -5.68 10.73
C TRP A 148 10.35 -5.65 10.05
N PHE A 149 10.82 -6.82 9.66
CA PHE A 149 12.04 -6.99 8.89
C PHE A 149 11.67 -7.63 7.56
N SER A 150 12.13 -7.07 6.47
CA SER A 150 11.96 -7.60 5.12
C SER A 150 13.33 -7.79 4.50
N TYR A 151 13.55 -8.97 3.94
CA TYR A 151 14.81 -9.34 3.31
C TYR A 151 14.56 -9.80 1.88
N HIS A 152 15.51 -9.55 1.01
CA HIS A 152 15.57 -10.15 -0.31
C HIS A 152 16.77 -11.09 -0.43
N ARG A 153 16.71 -12.00 -1.42
CA ARG A 153 17.78 -12.95 -1.68
C ARG A 153 18.98 -12.26 -2.34
N MET A 154 20.16 -12.63 -1.89
CA MET A 154 21.42 -12.28 -2.54
C MET A 154 22.03 -13.53 -3.21
N TYR A 155 22.52 -13.38 -4.42
CA TYR A 155 23.39 -14.38 -5.06
C TYR A 155 24.73 -13.74 -5.39
N GLY A 156 25.73 -14.05 -4.57
CA GLY A 156 26.95 -13.23 -4.49
C GLY A 156 26.61 -11.84 -3.94
N GLU A 157 27.00 -10.80 -4.68
CA GLU A 157 26.73 -9.39 -4.35
C GLU A 157 25.53 -8.80 -5.12
N ILE A 158 24.74 -9.65 -5.81
CA ILE A 158 23.67 -9.21 -6.71
C ILE A 158 22.33 -9.58 -6.10
N PRO A 159 21.40 -8.61 -5.92
CA PRO A 159 20.09 -8.85 -5.35
C PRO A 159 19.14 -9.58 -6.31
N PHE A 160 18.23 -10.36 -5.73
CA PHE A 160 17.08 -10.95 -6.39
C PHE A 160 15.81 -10.67 -5.58
N TYR A 161 15.08 -9.64 -5.97
CA TYR A 161 13.86 -9.21 -5.28
C TYR A 161 12.66 -10.14 -5.47
N GLY A 162 12.75 -11.12 -6.38
CA GLY A 162 11.73 -12.16 -6.56
C GLY A 162 11.66 -13.18 -5.42
N ASN A 163 12.70 -13.30 -4.60
CA ASN A 163 12.70 -14.11 -3.38
C ASN A 163 12.80 -13.22 -2.14
N THR A 164 11.83 -13.32 -1.25
CA THR A 164 11.72 -12.46 -0.09
C THR A 164 11.43 -13.26 1.19
N ILE A 165 11.88 -12.70 2.31
CA ILE A 165 11.51 -13.14 3.64
C ILE A 165 10.99 -11.94 4.41
N SER A 166 9.84 -12.09 5.07
CA SER A 166 9.33 -11.12 6.02
C SER A 166 9.17 -11.74 7.39
N ILE A 167 9.57 -11.01 8.43
CA ILE A 167 9.54 -11.48 9.81
C ILE A 167 9.08 -10.37 10.74
N GLU A 168 8.16 -10.72 11.64
CA GLU A 168 7.59 -9.83 12.64
C GLU A 168 8.08 -10.24 14.03
N VAL A 169 8.67 -9.29 14.76
CA VAL A 169 9.18 -9.50 16.12
C VAL A 169 8.45 -8.57 17.09
N ASP A 170 7.88 -9.12 18.13
CA ASP A 170 7.17 -8.37 19.18
C ASP A 170 8.17 -7.49 19.96
N LYS A 171 7.83 -6.20 20.09
CA LYS A 171 8.68 -5.18 20.75
C LYS A 171 8.87 -5.39 22.24
N ASP A 172 7.90 -6.03 22.91
CA ASP A 172 7.90 -6.22 24.36
C ASP A 172 8.53 -7.55 24.78
N THR A 173 8.26 -8.62 24.03
CA THR A 173 8.71 -9.97 24.37
C THR A 173 9.92 -10.42 23.59
N GLY A 174 10.16 -9.81 22.43
CA GLY A 174 11.17 -10.24 21.46
C GLY A 174 10.85 -11.59 20.82
N GLU A 175 9.60 -12.08 20.92
CA GLU A 175 9.13 -13.26 20.22
C GLU A 175 8.91 -12.97 18.74
N VAL A 176 9.25 -13.93 17.87
CA VAL A 176 8.82 -13.92 16.47
C VAL A 176 7.34 -14.27 16.42
N LYS A 177 6.52 -13.35 15.91
CA LYS A 177 5.06 -13.48 15.77
C LYS A 177 4.66 -13.99 14.39
N SER A 178 5.38 -13.59 13.37
CA SER A 178 5.17 -14.09 12.03
C SER A 178 6.49 -14.23 11.25
N TYR A 179 6.49 -15.18 10.34
CA TYR A 179 7.52 -15.44 9.36
C TYR A 179 6.85 -15.83 8.07
N ASN A 180 7.28 -15.26 6.96
CA ASN A 180 6.79 -15.64 5.64
C ASN A 180 7.99 -15.68 4.69
N ARG A 181 8.07 -16.73 3.88
CA ARG A 181 9.14 -16.98 2.93
C ARG A 181 8.57 -17.23 1.54
N ASN A 182 8.78 -16.29 0.65
CA ASN A 182 8.57 -16.47 -0.77
C ASN A 182 9.91 -16.85 -1.41
N TRP A 183 10.13 -18.14 -1.67
CA TRP A 183 11.44 -18.64 -2.07
C TRP A 183 11.32 -19.83 -2.99
N ASP A 184 12.00 -19.74 -4.13
CA ASP A 184 12.19 -20.87 -5.01
C ASP A 184 13.64 -21.37 -4.91
N GLY A 185 13.81 -22.57 -4.34
CA GLY A 185 15.11 -23.22 -4.17
C GLY A 185 15.70 -23.75 -5.48
N LYS A 186 14.87 -23.94 -6.51
CA LYS A 186 15.28 -24.45 -7.83
C LYS A 186 15.76 -23.34 -8.78
N THR A 187 15.65 -22.05 -8.39
CA THR A 187 16.12 -20.92 -9.19
C THR A 187 17.59 -21.06 -9.57
N VAL A 188 17.88 -20.97 -10.87
CA VAL A 188 19.23 -21.01 -11.41
C VAL A 188 19.67 -19.61 -11.84
N PHE A 189 20.75 -19.11 -11.24
CA PHE A 189 21.25 -17.77 -11.51
C PHE A 189 22.33 -17.78 -12.59
N PRO A 190 22.20 -16.95 -13.66
CA PRO A 190 23.27 -16.75 -14.61
C PRO A 190 24.49 -16.12 -13.93
N GLN A 191 25.69 -16.50 -14.38
CA GLN A 191 26.93 -15.94 -13.84
C GLN A 191 27.19 -14.55 -14.43
N PRO A 192 27.70 -13.57 -13.64
CA PRO A 192 27.86 -12.19 -14.09
C PRO A 192 29.09 -11.92 -14.98
N GLN A 193 29.75 -12.97 -15.51
CA GLN A 193 30.90 -12.78 -16.40
C GLN A 193 30.46 -12.30 -17.79
N GLY A 194 31.04 -11.20 -18.24
CA GLY A 194 30.79 -10.63 -19.58
C GLY A 194 29.63 -9.64 -19.64
N VAL A 195 29.14 -9.17 -18.48
CA VAL A 195 28.15 -8.08 -18.43
C VAL A 195 28.74 -6.77 -18.96
N ILE A 196 27.91 -5.92 -19.54
CA ILE A 196 28.29 -4.57 -19.95
C ILE A 196 28.62 -3.72 -18.73
N GLY A 197 29.47 -2.70 -18.90
CA GLY A 197 29.82 -1.80 -17.80
C GLY A 197 28.68 -0.85 -17.47
N MET A 198 28.68 -0.30 -16.23
CA MET A 198 27.65 0.63 -15.73
C MET A 198 27.37 1.80 -16.68
N GLN A 199 28.42 2.40 -17.28
CA GLN A 199 28.22 3.49 -18.24
C GLN A 199 27.44 3.03 -19.47
N ALA A 200 27.78 1.87 -20.05
CA ALA A 200 27.04 1.32 -21.19
C ALA A 200 25.59 0.96 -20.82
N ALA A 201 25.36 0.51 -19.57
CA ALA A 201 24.02 0.27 -19.08
C ALA A 201 23.19 1.56 -18.93
N GLN A 202 23.80 2.66 -18.47
CA GLN A 202 23.16 3.97 -18.39
C GLN A 202 22.83 4.52 -19.79
N GLU A 203 23.76 4.37 -20.75
CA GLU A 203 23.54 4.75 -22.15
C GLU A 203 22.37 3.95 -22.76
N ALA A 204 22.35 2.62 -22.55
CA ALA A 204 21.26 1.75 -22.99
C ALA A 204 19.92 2.09 -22.32
N TYR A 205 19.92 2.37 -21.02
CA TYR A 205 18.71 2.81 -20.31
C TYR A 205 18.18 4.13 -20.87
N THR A 206 19.05 5.12 -21.10
CA THR A 206 18.69 6.41 -21.70
C THR A 206 18.07 6.25 -23.09
N GLU A 207 18.66 5.39 -23.92
CA GLU A 207 18.24 5.19 -25.33
C GLU A 207 16.95 4.35 -25.43
N LYS A 208 16.83 3.28 -24.66
CA LYS A 208 15.83 2.23 -24.89
C LYS A 208 14.63 2.30 -23.92
N ILE A 209 14.81 2.84 -22.73
CA ILE A 209 13.73 3.06 -21.75
C ILE A 209 13.46 4.56 -21.64
N GLY A 210 14.43 5.29 -21.13
CA GLY A 210 14.39 6.73 -21.00
C GLY A 210 13.47 7.26 -19.90
N ILE A 211 13.56 8.58 -19.71
CA ILE A 211 12.64 9.36 -18.90
C ILE A 211 11.89 10.36 -19.76
N GLU A 212 10.80 10.87 -19.24
CA GLU A 212 10.00 11.91 -19.87
C GLU A 212 9.60 12.97 -18.88
N LEU A 213 9.31 14.16 -19.39
CA LEU A 213 8.57 15.18 -18.65
C LEU A 213 7.10 14.81 -18.68
N ALA A 214 6.46 14.77 -17.52
CA ALA A 214 5.06 14.40 -17.38
C ALA A 214 4.38 15.23 -16.28
N TYR A 215 3.06 15.39 -16.38
CA TYR A 215 2.27 15.88 -15.27
C TYR A 215 1.87 14.73 -14.36
N LYS A 216 1.96 14.98 -13.05
CA LYS A 216 1.30 14.21 -11.97
C LYS A 216 0.38 15.15 -11.20
N TYR A 217 -0.36 14.62 -10.25
CA TYR A 217 -1.17 15.44 -9.34
C TYR A 217 -1.02 14.97 -7.90
N ARG A 218 -1.31 15.90 -6.99
CA ARG A 218 -1.56 15.63 -5.57
C ARG A 218 -2.92 16.22 -5.20
N VAL A 219 -3.49 15.76 -4.12
CA VAL A 219 -4.74 16.29 -3.58
C VAL A 219 -4.42 17.01 -2.27
N GLU A 220 -4.74 18.29 -2.19
CA GLU A 220 -4.63 19.11 -0.99
C GLU A 220 -6.00 19.70 -0.68
N ASP A 221 -6.53 19.44 0.51
CA ASP A 221 -7.85 19.89 0.95
C ASP A 221 -9.00 19.61 -0.06
N GLY A 222 -8.93 18.46 -0.71
CA GLY A 222 -9.90 18.04 -1.73
C GLY A 222 -9.67 18.66 -3.12
N VAL A 223 -8.66 19.52 -3.29
CA VAL A 223 -8.31 20.15 -4.56
C VAL A 223 -7.21 19.38 -5.26
N ILE A 224 -7.39 19.12 -6.55
CA ILE A 224 -6.36 18.50 -7.41
C ILE A 224 -5.37 19.57 -7.87
N ILE A 225 -4.09 19.36 -7.56
CA ILE A 225 -3.00 20.27 -7.91
C ILE A 225 -2.03 19.52 -8.83
N PRO A 226 -2.03 19.82 -10.15
CA PRO A 226 -1.04 19.27 -11.07
C PRO A 226 0.35 19.83 -10.83
N TYR A 227 1.37 19.00 -11.01
CA TYR A 227 2.77 19.38 -10.95
C TYR A 227 3.60 18.61 -11.99
N LEU A 228 4.74 19.18 -12.39
CA LEU A 228 5.63 18.61 -13.39
C LEU A 228 6.73 17.78 -12.78
N VAL A 229 7.00 16.65 -13.42
CA VAL A 229 8.07 15.72 -13.01
C VAL A 229 8.81 15.15 -14.21
N TYR A 230 10.07 14.75 -13.98
CA TYR A 230 10.74 13.75 -14.79
C TYR A 230 10.56 12.37 -14.17
N MET A 231 10.12 11.41 -14.96
CA MET A 231 9.91 10.03 -14.51
C MET A 231 10.19 9.03 -15.65
N PRO A 232 10.44 7.73 -15.36
CA PRO A 232 10.56 6.73 -16.42
C PRO A 232 9.34 6.74 -17.34
N LYS A 233 9.56 6.67 -18.66
CA LYS A 233 8.48 6.63 -19.66
C LYS A 233 7.55 5.46 -19.47
N GLU A 234 8.07 4.34 -19.00
CA GLU A 234 7.32 3.14 -18.77
C GLU A 234 7.19 2.90 -17.25
N SER A 235 5.95 2.78 -16.82
CA SER A 235 5.62 2.39 -15.45
C SER A 235 5.61 0.86 -15.40
N GLY A 236 6.52 0.26 -14.65
CA GLY A 236 6.54 -1.18 -14.46
C GLY A 236 7.94 -1.75 -14.38
N SER A 237 7.98 -3.08 -14.48
CA SER A 237 9.20 -3.85 -14.37
C SER A 237 9.94 -3.89 -15.71
N VAL A 238 10.65 -2.81 -16.03
CA VAL A 238 11.44 -2.67 -17.27
C VAL A 238 12.91 -2.60 -16.92
N TRP A 239 13.73 -3.38 -17.60
CA TRP A 239 15.17 -3.50 -17.33
C TRP A 239 15.98 -3.49 -18.63
N ILE A 240 17.28 -3.37 -18.49
CA ILE A 240 18.27 -3.55 -19.56
C ILE A 240 18.98 -4.88 -19.32
N ASP A 241 18.96 -5.78 -20.31
CA ASP A 241 19.72 -7.04 -20.25
C ASP A 241 21.20 -6.76 -20.02
N ALA A 242 21.77 -7.40 -19.00
CA ALA A 242 23.13 -7.10 -18.57
C ALA A 242 24.21 -7.54 -19.55
N PHE A 243 23.92 -8.41 -20.50
CA PHE A 243 24.89 -8.92 -21.47
C PHE A 243 24.78 -8.22 -22.81
N THR A 244 23.56 -7.98 -23.27
CA THR A 244 23.30 -7.44 -24.62
C THR A 244 23.05 -5.95 -24.64
N GLY A 245 22.63 -5.34 -23.51
CA GLY A 245 22.15 -3.98 -23.44
C GLY A 245 20.77 -3.78 -24.07
N GLU A 246 20.01 -4.87 -24.36
CA GLU A 246 18.66 -4.79 -24.87
C GLU A 246 17.65 -4.58 -23.74
N LYS A 247 16.51 -3.98 -24.10
CA LYS A 247 15.39 -3.78 -23.16
C LYS A 247 14.68 -5.09 -22.86
N ILE A 248 14.38 -5.35 -21.58
CA ILE A 248 13.60 -6.48 -21.10
C ILE A 248 12.32 -5.95 -20.44
N ASN A 249 11.17 -6.56 -20.79
CA ASN A 249 9.89 -6.33 -20.15
C ASN A 249 9.48 -7.57 -19.37
N SER A 250 9.02 -7.41 -18.14
CA SER A 250 8.37 -8.48 -17.39
C SER A 250 6.94 -8.04 -17.03
N PRO A 251 5.92 -8.89 -17.20
CA PRO A 251 4.55 -8.53 -16.83
C PRO A 251 4.46 -8.27 -15.33
N ALA A 252 3.97 -7.09 -14.97
CA ALA A 252 3.74 -6.70 -13.59
C ALA A 252 2.41 -7.27 -13.08
N TYR A 253 2.41 -7.92 -11.91
CA TYR A 253 1.19 -8.24 -11.18
C TYR A 253 0.72 -7.02 -10.39
N TYR A 254 -0.49 -6.55 -10.68
CA TYR A 254 -1.15 -5.47 -9.95
C TYR A 254 -1.97 -6.08 -8.79
N TYR A 255 -1.62 -5.76 -7.55
CA TYR A 255 -2.49 -6.01 -6.39
C TYR A 255 -3.29 -4.73 -6.11
N GLY A 256 -4.61 -4.78 -6.32
CA GLY A 256 -5.52 -3.70 -5.97
C GLY A 256 -5.77 -3.62 -4.46
N GLY A 257 -5.75 -2.40 -3.91
CA GLY A 257 -6.09 -2.14 -2.51
C GLY A 257 -7.61 -1.96 -2.33
N PHE A 258 -8.10 -2.34 -1.14
CA PHE A 258 -9.50 -2.22 -0.73
C PHE A 258 -9.72 -0.92 0.04
N ALA A 259 -10.90 -0.29 -0.14
CA ALA A 259 -11.35 0.89 0.59
C ALA A 259 -12.22 0.50 1.79
N GLU A 260 -12.09 1.21 2.92
CA GLU A 260 -12.89 1.01 4.13
C GLU A 260 -14.15 1.90 4.14
N GLU A 261 -15.24 1.37 4.69
CA GLU A 261 -16.54 2.05 4.85
C GLU A 261 -16.61 2.90 6.13
N ALA A 262 -17.16 4.12 6.01
CA ALA A 262 -17.41 5.03 7.12
C ALA A 262 -18.87 5.00 7.60
N LYS A 263 -19.09 5.19 8.92
CA LYS A 263 -20.41 5.18 9.57
C LYS A 263 -21.01 6.60 9.68
N ALA A 264 -22.31 6.72 9.44
CA ALA A 264 -23.07 7.96 9.48
C ALA A 264 -23.47 8.41 10.90
N MET A 265 -23.56 9.74 11.12
CA MET A 265 -24.08 10.41 12.33
C MET A 265 -25.21 11.41 11.99
N ASP A 266 -26.15 11.61 12.93
CA ASP A 266 -27.51 12.14 12.76
C ASP A 266 -27.64 13.65 13.03
N SER A 267 -26.95 14.55 12.34
CA SER A 267 -27.32 15.98 12.26
C SER A 267 -26.62 16.70 11.12
N LEU A 268 -27.35 17.45 10.31
CA LEU A 268 -26.82 18.15 9.15
C LEU A 268 -25.84 19.27 9.57
N THR A 269 -24.63 19.22 9.04
CA THR A 269 -23.61 20.26 9.17
C THR A 269 -23.82 21.40 8.16
N PRO A 270 -23.14 22.54 8.28
CA PRO A 270 -23.14 23.58 7.24
C PRO A 270 -22.67 23.08 5.87
N GLU A 271 -21.79 22.08 5.83
CA GLU A 271 -21.30 21.42 4.62
C GLU A 271 -22.40 20.56 3.98
N GLU A 272 -23.18 19.86 4.78
CA GLU A 272 -24.34 19.07 4.31
C GLU A 272 -25.46 19.94 3.75
N LEU A 273 -25.67 21.14 4.32
CA LEU A 273 -26.62 22.11 3.79
C LEU A 273 -26.17 22.68 2.45
N ARG A 274 -24.84 22.93 2.25
CA ARG A 274 -24.30 23.31 0.94
C ARG A 274 -24.45 22.20 -0.08
N ALA A 275 -24.18 20.96 0.29
CA ALA A 275 -24.34 19.79 -0.60
C ALA A 275 -25.81 19.66 -1.07
N ILE A 276 -26.79 20.04 -0.25
CA ILE A 276 -28.21 20.08 -0.64
C ILE A 276 -28.49 21.21 -1.66
N GLU A 277 -27.84 22.37 -1.53
CA GLU A 277 -27.97 23.49 -2.49
C GLU A 277 -27.27 23.13 -3.83
N GLU A 278 -26.15 22.45 -3.80
CA GLU A 278 -25.36 22.01 -4.98
C GLU A 278 -26.10 20.99 -5.85
N ILE A 279 -26.98 20.17 -5.29
CA ILE A 279 -27.76 19.16 -6.04
C ILE A 279 -28.88 19.84 -6.90
N ALA A 280 -29.28 21.10 -6.59
CA ALA A 280 -30.41 21.73 -7.22
C ALA A 280 -30.24 22.04 -8.73
N ASP A 281 -29.00 22.16 -9.20
CA ASP A 281 -28.65 22.49 -10.59
C ASP A 281 -28.16 21.26 -11.42
N LEU A 282 -28.26 20.03 -10.86
CA LEU A 282 -27.86 18.81 -11.53
C LEU A 282 -28.98 18.27 -12.43
N ILE A 283 -28.59 17.57 -13.49
CA ILE A 283 -29.53 16.74 -14.26
C ILE A 283 -30.10 15.66 -13.36
N ASP A 284 -31.38 15.31 -13.58
CA ASP A 284 -31.99 14.24 -12.80
C ASP A 284 -31.62 12.83 -13.32
N SER A 285 -31.95 11.79 -12.55
CA SER A 285 -31.64 10.39 -12.90
C SER A 285 -32.25 9.96 -14.23
N GLN A 286 -33.46 10.47 -14.58
CA GLN A 286 -34.13 10.10 -15.83
C GLN A 286 -33.43 10.77 -17.02
N GLU A 287 -33.07 12.04 -16.89
CA GLU A 287 -32.32 12.76 -17.94
C GLU A 287 -30.95 12.11 -18.20
N ALA A 288 -30.25 11.69 -17.14
CA ALA A 288 -28.97 10.98 -17.24
C ALA A 288 -29.13 9.57 -17.92
N GLU A 289 -30.19 8.84 -17.59
CA GLU A 289 -30.52 7.58 -18.26
C GLU A 289 -30.82 7.81 -19.75
N ASP A 290 -31.63 8.84 -20.08
CA ASP A 290 -32.00 9.18 -21.46
C ASP A 290 -30.77 9.55 -22.30
N ILE A 291 -29.75 10.19 -21.68
CA ILE A 291 -28.45 10.47 -22.33
C ILE A 291 -27.76 9.17 -22.73
N LEU A 292 -27.65 8.18 -21.83
CA LEU A 292 -27.02 6.89 -22.14
C LEU A 292 -27.79 6.13 -23.25
N ARG A 293 -29.11 6.13 -23.23
CA ARG A 293 -29.94 5.42 -24.21
C ARG A 293 -29.96 6.09 -25.60
N LYS A 294 -29.66 7.38 -25.66
CA LYS A 294 -29.66 8.14 -26.90
C LYS A 294 -28.55 7.73 -27.88
N TRP A 295 -27.48 7.18 -27.35
CA TRP A 295 -26.32 6.74 -28.14
C TRP A 295 -26.44 5.25 -28.48
N ASP A 296 -26.54 4.91 -29.77
CA ASP A 296 -26.63 3.52 -30.26
C ASP A 296 -25.41 2.72 -29.84
N GLU A 297 -24.23 3.37 -29.71
CA GLU A 297 -22.95 2.75 -29.36
C GLU A 297 -22.92 2.20 -27.93
N THR A 298 -23.74 2.67 -27.01
CA THR A 298 -23.86 2.09 -25.66
C THR A 298 -24.59 0.74 -25.67
N GLY A 299 -25.45 0.52 -26.69
CA GLY A 299 -26.26 -0.68 -26.85
C GLY A 299 -27.37 -0.85 -25.80
N PHE A 300 -27.73 0.23 -25.06
CA PHE A 300 -28.80 0.19 -24.05
C PHE A 300 -30.18 0.50 -24.67
N ASP A 301 -30.70 -0.46 -25.43
CA ASP A 301 -32.05 -0.38 -26.01
C ASP A 301 -33.18 -0.52 -24.96
N ASP A 302 -34.44 -0.41 -25.42
CA ASP A 302 -35.63 -0.55 -24.56
C ASP A 302 -35.74 -1.92 -23.87
N GLY A 303 -34.97 -2.92 -24.27
CA GLY A 303 -34.95 -4.25 -23.65
C GLY A 303 -34.12 -4.30 -22.36
N PHE A 304 -33.28 -3.30 -22.11
CA PHE A 304 -32.51 -3.20 -20.89
C PHE A 304 -33.31 -2.48 -19.80
N GLU A 305 -33.47 -3.12 -18.65
CA GLU A 305 -34.08 -2.53 -17.46
C GLU A 305 -33.00 -1.95 -16.56
N VAL A 306 -33.23 -0.77 -15.97
CA VAL A 306 -32.37 -0.21 -14.92
C VAL A 306 -32.59 -0.97 -13.62
N VAL A 307 -31.56 -1.63 -13.13
CA VAL A 307 -31.58 -2.38 -11.86
C VAL A 307 -31.27 -1.45 -10.68
N SER A 308 -30.37 -0.53 -10.87
CA SER A 308 -30.02 0.47 -9.87
C SER A 308 -29.51 1.75 -10.53
N SER A 309 -29.80 2.87 -9.87
CA SER A 309 -29.19 4.17 -10.16
C SER A 309 -28.66 4.79 -8.88
N ARG A 310 -27.54 5.51 -8.96
CA ARG A 310 -26.88 6.15 -7.82
C ARG A 310 -26.26 7.47 -8.24
N LEU A 311 -26.44 8.49 -7.43
CA LEU A 311 -25.68 9.74 -7.52
C LEU A 311 -24.49 9.63 -6.56
N GLU A 312 -23.29 9.76 -7.08
CA GLU A 312 -22.05 9.58 -6.30
C GLU A 312 -20.96 10.56 -6.74
N GLN A 313 -20.00 10.81 -5.86
CA GLN A 313 -18.87 11.69 -6.17
C GLN A 313 -17.91 11.05 -7.16
N VAL A 314 -17.34 11.85 -8.06
CA VAL A 314 -16.29 11.43 -9.01
C VAL A 314 -14.94 11.54 -8.30
N TRP A 315 -14.39 10.41 -7.89
CA TRP A 315 -13.07 10.40 -7.26
C TRP A 315 -11.95 10.73 -8.26
N PRO A 316 -10.93 11.55 -7.92
CA PRO A 316 -10.72 12.25 -6.63
C PRO A 316 -11.36 13.65 -6.55
N GLN A 317 -12.16 14.08 -7.52
CA GLN A 317 -12.83 15.38 -7.56
C GLN A 317 -14.10 15.35 -6.71
N GLN A 318 -14.00 15.80 -5.45
CA GLN A 318 -15.12 15.74 -4.50
C GLN A 318 -16.26 16.72 -4.82
N ASP A 319 -15.98 17.73 -5.64
CA ASP A 319 -16.92 18.74 -6.12
C ASP A 319 -17.73 18.32 -7.37
N ARG A 320 -17.41 17.14 -7.94
CA ARG A 320 -18.14 16.59 -9.11
C ARG A 320 -18.97 15.37 -8.71
N LEU A 321 -20.18 15.32 -9.26
CA LEU A 321 -21.11 14.22 -9.07
C LEU A 321 -21.41 13.55 -10.41
N GLN A 322 -21.60 12.23 -10.36
CA GLN A 322 -22.02 11.42 -11.50
C GLN A 322 -23.24 10.59 -11.16
N TRP A 323 -24.10 10.39 -12.15
CA TRP A 323 -25.09 9.34 -12.13
C TRP A 323 -24.49 8.03 -12.65
N SER A 324 -24.61 6.96 -11.87
CA SER A 324 -24.16 5.61 -12.24
C SER A 324 -25.36 4.68 -12.33
N PHE A 325 -25.45 3.90 -13.41
CA PHE A 325 -26.54 3.00 -13.69
C PHE A 325 -26.05 1.57 -13.89
N SER A 326 -26.79 0.61 -13.33
CA SER A 326 -26.64 -0.79 -13.68
C SER A 326 -27.86 -1.24 -14.51
N PHE A 327 -27.59 -1.84 -15.66
CA PHE A 327 -28.59 -2.31 -16.60
C PHE A 327 -28.62 -3.84 -16.64
N ARG A 328 -29.80 -4.40 -16.91
CA ARG A 328 -30.00 -5.84 -17.11
C ARG A 328 -31.04 -6.11 -18.18
N ARG A 329 -30.76 -7.13 -19.01
CA ARG A 329 -31.70 -7.66 -19.99
C ARG A 329 -31.67 -9.18 -19.94
N SER A 330 -32.85 -9.82 -19.99
CA SER A 330 -32.96 -11.29 -20.14
C SER A 330 -33.32 -11.62 -21.58
N VAL A 331 -32.46 -12.42 -22.23
CA VAL A 331 -32.68 -12.90 -23.58
C VAL A 331 -32.67 -14.43 -23.58
N GLU A 332 -33.43 -15.06 -24.48
CA GLU A 332 -33.45 -16.49 -24.62
C GLU A 332 -32.55 -16.88 -25.82
N LYS A 333 -31.56 -17.74 -25.61
CA LYS A 333 -30.70 -18.30 -26.67
C LYS A 333 -30.69 -19.81 -26.52
N ASP A 334 -31.09 -20.50 -27.58
CA ASP A 334 -31.16 -21.97 -27.63
C ASP A 334 -31.97 -22.61 -26.51
N GLY A 335 -33.06 -21.94 -26.06
CA GLY A 335 -33.94 -22.41 -24.98
C GLY A 335 -33.40 -22.22 -23.58
N ASN A 336 -32.29 -21.50 -23.41
CA ASN A 336 -31.71 -21.12 -22.11
C ASN A 336 -31.77 -19.60 -21.89
N PRO A 337 -32.19 -19.15 -20.71
CA PRO A 337 -32.13 -17.70 -20.38
C PRO A 337 -30.67 -17.26 -20.22
N ILE A 338 -30.29 -16.21 -20.94
CA ILE A 338 -29.04 -15.52 -20.80
C ILE A 338 -29.35 -14.13 -20.23
N ILE A 339 -28.53 -13.69 -19.30
CA ILE A 339 -28.63 -12.36 -18.70
C ILE A 339 -27.55 -11.48 -19.29
N ASP A 340 -27.97 -10.42 -19.98
CA ASP A 340 -27.12 -9.30 -20.34
C ASP A 340 -27.02 -8.33 -19.19
N SER A 341 -25.84 -7.84 -18.93
CA SER A 341 -25.58 -6.81 -17.93
C SER A 341 -24.85 -5.64 -18.56
N GLY A 342 -25.11 -4.44 -18.05
CA GLY A 342 -24.43 -3.25 -18.50
C GLY A 342 -24.25 -2.26 -17.35
N TYR A 343 -23.32 -1.35 -17.56
CA TYR A 343 -23.04 -0.26 -16.66
C TYR A 343 -22.86 1.02 -17.49
N GLY A 344 -23.34 2.16 -16.96
CA GLY A 344 -23.09 3.46 -17.57
C GLY A 344 -23.04 4.56 -16.51
N SER A 345 -22.20 5.56 -16.73
CA SER A 345 -22.13 6.73 -15.86
C SER A 345 -22.12 8.04 -16.66
N VAL A 346 -22.76 9.05 -16.11
CA VAL A 346 -22.96 10.36 -16.71
C VAL A 346 -22.62 11.43 -15.68
N ASP A 347 -21.83 12.41 -16.05
CA ASP A 347 -21.55 13.57 -15.21
C ASP A 347 -22.85 14.34 -14.95
N ALA A 348 -23.16 14.53 -13.67
CA ALA A 348 -24.45 15.09 -13.26
C ALA A 348 -24.62 16.59 -13.53
N GLN A 349 -23.51 17.30 -13.83
CA GLN A 349 -23.53 18.73 -14.14
C GLN A 349 -23.59 19.00 -15.65
N SER A 350 -22.74 18.29 -16.41
CA SER A 350 -22.58 18.52 -17.83
C SER A 350 -23.41 17.62 -18.74
N GLY A 351 -23.86 16.46 -18.23
CA GLY A 351 -24.46 15.41 -19.04
C GLY A 351 -23.46 14.63 -19.91
N GLU A 352 -22.14 14.79 -19.70
CA GLU A 352 -21.11 14.05 -20.42
C GLU A 352 -21.13 12.56 -19.97
N ILE A 353 -21.13 11.64 -20.93
CA ILE A 353 -20.96 10.20 -20.61
C ILE A 353 -19.53 9.98 -20.17
N LEU A 354 -19.34 9.51 -18.93
CA LEU A 354 -18.03 9.21 -18.37
C LEU A 354 -17.63 7.76 -18.62
N SER A 355 -18.58 6.84 -18.63
CA SER A 355 -18.29 5.46 -18.96
C SER A 355 -19.52 4.70 -19.42
N PHE A 356 -19.31 3.65 -20.19
CA PHE A 356 -20.28 2.58 -20.41
C PHE A 356 -19.56 1.26 -20.71
N TRP A 357 -20.25 0.17 -20.40
CA TRP A 357 -19.88 -1.19 -20.75
C TRP A 357 -21.13 -2.04 -20.92
N ASN A 358 -21.14 -2.92 -21.94
CA ASN A 358 -22.28 -3.76 -22.26
C ASN A 358 -21.83 -5.18 -22.60
N SER A 359 -22.23 -6.16 -21.79
CA SER A 359 -21.87 -7.58 -21.97
C SER A 359 -22.53 -8.25 -23.17
N SER A 360 -23.49 -7.61 -23.83
CA SER A 360 -24.12 -8.16 -25.04
C SER A 360 -23.27 -7.99 -26.30
N ILE A 361 -22.28 -7.09 -26.24
CA ILE A 361 -21.32 -6.81 -27.32
C ILE A 361 -20.14 -7.78 -27.17
N GLY A 362 -19.63 -8.33 -28.28
CA GLY A 362 -18.50 -9.27 -28.28
C GLY A 362 -18.84 -10.70 -27.86
N ARG A 363 -20.12 -11.09 -27.93
CA ARG A 363 -20.61 -12.44 -27.57
C ARG A 363 -20.43 -13.52 -28.61
N ASP A 364 -20.14 -13.15 -29.82
CA ASP A 364 -20.03 -14.15 -30.91
C ASP A 364 -18.68 -14.87 -30.82
N GLU A 365 -18.62 -15.90 -29.97
CA GLU A 365 -17.41 -16.70 -29.76
C GLU A 365 -17.03 -17.52 -31.02
N ASP A 366 -17.95 -17.77 -31.93
CA ASP A 366 -17.75 -18.54 -33.15
C ASP A 366 -17.56 -17.67 -34.41
N GLY A 367 -17.76 -16.35 -34.33
CA GLY A 367 -17.60 -15.38 -35.40
C GLY A 367 -16.16 -15.29 -35.91
N GLU A 368 -15.98 -15.04 -37.22
CA GLU A 368 -14.67 -14.73 -37.79
C GLU A 368 -14.26 -13.27 -37.41
N ILE A 369 -12.97 -13.05 -37.15
CA ILE A 369 -12.43 -11.71 -36.92
C ILE A 369 -12.57 -10.92 -38.21
N ALA A 370 -13.31 -9.81 -38.16
CA ALA A 370 -13.63 -8.97 -39.30
C ALA A 370 -12.72 -7.71 -39.39
N TYR A 371 -12.10 -7.33 -38.26
CA TYR A 371 -11.30 -6.11 -38.16
C TYR A 371 -9.91 -6.41 -37.61
N SER A 372 -8.88 -5.97 -38.33
CA SER A 372 -7.51 -5.92 -37.82
C SER A 372 -7.38 -4.85 -36.71
N ARG A 373 -6.27 -4.87 -35.95
CA ARG A 373 -6.00 -3.85 -34.93
C ARG A 373 -5.99 -2.42 -35.52
N GLU A 374 -5.40 -2.24 -36.71
CA GLU A 374 -5.34 -0.93 -37.37
C GLU A 374 -6.73 -0.44 -37.80
N GLU A 375 -7.56 -1.32 -38.39
CA GLU A 375 -8.94 -1.00 -38.76
C GLU A 375 -9.80 -0.71 -37.52
N SER A 376 -9.56 -1.44 -36.43
CA SER A 376 -10.22 -1.22 -35.14
C SER A 376 -9.85 0.13 -34.52
N LEU A 377 -8.55 0.53 -34.59
CA LEU A 377 -8.12 1.85 -34.13
C LEU A 377 -8.78 2.98 -34.93
N GLN A 378 -8.83 2.87 -36.28
CA GLN A 378 -9.51 3.83 -37.13
C GLN A 378 -11.01 3.95 -36.81
N ALA A 379 -11.66 2.82 -36.51
CA ALA A 379 -13.08 2.81 -36.08
C ALA A 379 -13.25 3.50 -34.71
N VAL A 380 -12.35 3.27 -33.78
CA VAL A 380 -12.35 3.91 -32.46
C VAL A 380 -12.09 5.41 -32.55
N GLU A 381 -11.14 5.85 -33.38
CA GLU A 381 -10.88 7.29 -33.61
C GLU A 381 -12.12 7.97 -34.21
N ALA A 382 -12.74 7.38 -35.23
CA ALA A 382 -13.98 7.88 -35.83
C ALA A 382 -15.15 7.92 -34.83
N PHE A 383 -15.22 6.95 -33.91
CA PHE A 383 -16.19 6.98 -32.82
C PHE A 383 -15.90 8.14 -31.88
N LEU A 384 -14.67 8.34 -31.43
CA LEU A 384 -14.31 9.39 -30.50
C LEU A 384 -14.47 10.80 -31.10
N GLU A 385 -14.17 11.01 -32.40
CA GLU A 385 -14.44 12.25 -33.11
C GLU A 385 -15.92 12.64 -33.12
N LYS A 386 -16.82 11.66 -33.13
CA LYS A 386 -18.27 11.88 -33.07
C LYS A 386 -18.76 12.01 -31.60
N PHE A 387 -18.24 11.15 -30.71
CA PHE A 387 -18.77 10.96 -29.36
C PHE A 387 -18.21 11.98 -28.36
N ALA A 388 -16.93 12.32 -28.45
CA ALA A 388 -16.22 13.21 -27.55
C ALA A 388 -15.27 14.19 -28.33
N PRO A 389 -15.78 14.95 -29.31
CA PRO A 389 -14.95 15.76 -30.22
C PRO A 389 -14.07 16.77 -29.49
N GLU A 390 -14.57 17.38 -28.41
CA GLU A 390 -13.82 18.38 -27.64
C GLU A 390 -12.59 17.77 -26.93
N ARG A 391 -12.62 16.45 -26.67
CA ARG A 391 -11.52 15.74 -26.01
C ARG A 391 -10.40 15.39 -26.98
N MET A 392 -10.71 15.15 -28.26
CA MET A 392 -9.73 14.69 -29.24
C MET A 392 -8.65 15.73 -29.58
N GLU A 393 -8.84 16.99 -29.21
CA GLU A 393 -7.79 18.04 -29.37
C GLU A 393 -6.66 17.85 -28.33
N GLU A 394 -6.95 17.27 -27.15
CA GLU A 394 -5.99 17.12 -26.04
C GLU A 394 -5.55 15.67 -25.81
N TYR A 395 -6.26 14.68 -26.37
CA TYR A 395 -5.99 13.27 -26.11
C TYR A 395 -5.28 12.61 -27.29
N VAL A 396 -4.14 12.00 -27.00
CA VAL A 396 -3.28 11.34 -27.99
C VAL A 396 -3.26 9.84 -27.73
N TYR A 397 -3.39 9.06 -28.81
CA TYR A 397 -3.27 7.62 -28.75
C TYR A 397 -1.87 7.20 -28.26
N GLU A 398 -1.83 6.32 -27.25
CA GLU A 398 -0.62 5.65 -26.78
C GLU A 398 -0.63 4.20 -27.26
N ASP A 399 0.27 3.81 -28.16
CA ASP A 399 0.38 2.42 -28.58
C ASP A 399 1.01 1.57 -27.46
N ALA A 400 0.21 0.68 -26.88
CA ALA A 400 0.70 -0.26 -25.87
C ALA A 400 1.66 -1.32 -26.43
N ASN A 401 1.83 -1.40 -27.76
CA ASN A 401 2.69 -2.38 -28.44
C ASN A 401 4.17 -1.99 -28.55
N ASP A 402 4.58 -0.82 -28.08
CA ASP A 402 6.02 -0.54 -27.85
C ASP A 402 6.63 -1.42 -26.74
N VAL A 403 5.81 -2.26 -26.11
CA VAL A 403 6.26 -3.35 -25.23
C VAL A 403 6.76 -4.51 -26.11
N VAL A 404 8.04 -4.51 -26.45
CA VAL A 404 8.70 -5.66 -27.09
C VAL A 404 8.63 -6.85 -26.14
N ILE A 405 7.62 -7.68 -26.29
CA ILE A 405 7.62 -9.05 -25.77
C ILE A 405 8.70 -9.77 -26.55
N LEU A 406 9.77 -10.24 -25.89
CA LEU A 406 10.80 -11.07 -26.47
C LEU A 406 10.17 -12.06 -27.45
N GLU A 407 10.60 -11.98 -28.72
CA GLU A 407 10.21 -12.76 -29.87
C GLU A 407 9.18 -13.85 -29.56
N LYS A 408 7.89 -13.50 -29.60
CA LYS A 408 6.91 -14.49 -30.06
C LYS A 408 7.06 -14.54 -31.58
N GLU A 409 7.40 -15.73 -32.12
CA GLU A 409 6.82 -16.08 -33.40
C GLU A 409 5.37 -15.59 -33.35
N GLU A 410 4.92 -14.82 -34.34
CA GLU A 410 3.54 -14.46 -34.57
C GLU A 410 2.66 -15.72 -34.52
N SER A 411 2.42 -16.27 -33.32
CA SER A 411 1.24 -17.03 -33.10
C SER A 411 0.14 -15.97 -33.12
N GLU A 412 -0.54 -15.90 -34.27
CA GLU A 412 -1.82 -15.25 -34.44
C GLU A 412 -2.68 -15.57 -33.20
N ARG A 413 -2.56 -14.77 -32.13
CA ARG A 413 -3.64 -14.71 -31.17
C ARG A 413 -4.77 -14.04 -31.93
N ASP A 414 -5.79 -14.82 -32.19
CA ASP A 414 -7.10 -14.31 -32.55
C ASP A 414 -7.56 -13.33 -31.47
N GLU A 415 -7.10 -12.09 -31.54
CA GLU A 415 -7.54 -11.03 -30.64
C GLU A 415 -8.93 -10.60 -31.09
N ARG A 416 -9.94 -11.21 -30.50
CA ARG A 416 -11.37 -10.92 -30.80
C ARG A 416 -11.81 -9.57 -30.26
N SER A 417 -11.00 -8.93 -29.41
CA SER A 417 -11.22 -7.58 -28.92
C SER A 417 -9.89 -6.84 -28.73
N TYR A 418 -9.91 -5.55 -29.00
CA TYR A 418 -8.79 -4.65 -28.80
C TYR A 418 -9.13 -3.58 -27.77
N SER A 419 -8.14 -3.15 -27.00
CA SER A 419 -8.25 -2.00 -26.11
C SER A 419 -7.30 -0.91 -26.60
N PHE A 420 -7.83 0.32 -26.67
CA PHE A 420 -7.11 1.50 -27.10
C PHE A 420 -7.15 2.55 -26.00
N ASN A 421 -5.99 3.15 -25.71
CA ASN A 421 -5.84 4.16 -24.68
C ASN A 421 -5.36 5.48 -25.31
N PHE A 422 -6.01 6.57 -24.90
CA PHE A 422 -5.64 7.92 -25.31
C PHE A 422 -5.35 8.71 -24.05
N THR A 423 -4.15 9.29 -23.98
CA THR A 423 -3.69 10.06 -22.82
C THR A 423 -3.80 11.55 -23.11
N ARG A 424 -4.28 12.31 -22.13
CA ARG A 424 -4.32 13.76 -22.23
C ARG A 424 -2.91 14.33 -22.28
N THR A 425 -2.67 15.23 -23.24
CA THR A 425 -1.40 15.96 -23.38
C THR A 425 -1.64 17.46 -23.38
N ILE A 426 -0.85 18.19 -22.63
CA ILE A 426 -0.89 19.64 -22.54
C ILE A 426 0.45 20.16 -23.07
N ASP A 427 0.41 20.89 -24.19
CA ASP A 427 1.62 21.37 -24.89
C ASP A 427 2.64 20.24 -25.15
N GLY A 428 2.17 19.05 -25.47
CA GLY A 428 2.99 17.87 -25.73
C GLY A 428 3.49 17.13 -24.50
N VAL A 429 3.09 17.54 -23.29
CA VAL A 429 3.44 16.88 -22.01
C VAL A 429 2.29 16.00 -21.56
N PRO A 430 2.48 14.68 -21.36
CA PRO A 430 1.41 13.76 -20.98
C PRO A 430 0.97 13.94 -19.53
N PHE A 431 -0.36 13.77 -19.33
CA PHE A 431 -1.00 13.67 -18.03
C PHE A 431 -1.79 12.35 -17.95
N ARG A 432 -1.12 11.26 -17.58
CA ARG A 432 -1.67 9.89 -17.62
C ARG A 432 -2.82 9.62 -16.65
N SER A 433 -3.05 10.52 -15.70
CA SER A 433 -4.23 10.45 -14.81
C SER A 433 -5.52 10.84 -15.55
N ASN A 434 -5.42 11.53 -16.68
CA ASN A 434 -6.52 11.74 -17.59
C ASN A 434 -6.35 10.86 -18.84
N ARG A 435 -7.33 9.97 -19.03
CA ARG A 435 -7.28 8.92 -20.07
C ARG A 435 -8.67 8.68 -20.64
N ILE A 436 -8.72 8.39 -21.95
CA ILE A 436 -9.84 7.71 -22.58
C ILE A 436 -9.41 6.27 -22.87
N SER A 437 -10.21 5.31 -22.44
CA SER A 437 -10.01 3.90 -22.77
C SER A 437 -11.23 3.39 -23.53
N VAL A 438 -11.00 2.72 -24.67
CA VAL A 438 -12.05 2.19 -25.54
C VAL A 438 -11.76 0.74 -25.86
N GLY A 439 -12.71 -0.14 -25.56
CA GLY A 439 -12.69 -1.53 -26.00
C GLY A 439 -13.51 -1.70 -27.27
N PHE A 440 -12.94 -2.41 -28.24
CA PHE A 440 -13.54 -2.67 -29.56
C PHE A 440 -13.65 -4.17 -29.82
N ASP A 441 -14.85 -4.62 -30.20
CA ASP A 441 -15.10 -5.99 -30.63
C ASP A 441 -14.68 -6.14 -32.10
N ALA A 442 -13.61 -6.88 -32.36
CA ALA A 442 -13.06 -7.10 -33.70
C ALA A 442 -13.87 -8.08 -34.56
N VAL A 443 -14.82 -8.80 -33.97
CA VAL A 443 -15.75 -9.69 -34.67
C VAL A 443 -16.97 -8.93 -35.16
N GLY A 444 -17.67 -8.25 -34.27
CA GLY A 444 -18.89 -7.50 -34.56
C GLY A 444 -18.67 -6.06 -35.03
N GLY A 445 -17.47 -5.51 -34.89
CA GLY A 445 -17.16 -4.12 -35.29
C GLY A 445 -17.83 -3.07 -34.41
N GLN A 446 -17.96 -3.32 -33.09
CA GLN A 446 -18.70 -2.50 -32.16
C GLN A 446 -17.83 -2.02 -31.00
N ILE A 447 -18.18 -0.86 -30.43
CA ILE A 447 -17.57 -0.37 -29.18
C ILE A 447 -18.16 -1.19 -28.03
N GLN A 448 -17.31 -1.89 -27.29
CA GLN A 448 -17.69 -2.75 -26.18
C GLN A 448 -17.73 -1.98 -24.86
N ASN A 449 -16.79 -1.09 -24.66
CA ASN A 449 -16.72 -0.24 -23.49
C ASN A 449 -16.04 1.09 -23.82
N TYR A 450 -16.34 2.08 -23.00
CA TYR A 450 -15.73 3.42 -23.01
C TYR A 450 -15.53 3.88 -21.59
N SER A 451 -14.43 4.54 -21.30
CA SER A 451 -14.19 5.16 -20.00
C SER A 451 -13.36 6.44 -20.18
N LEU A 452 -13.82 7.53 -19.59
CA LEU A 452 -13.16 8.84 -19.56
C LEU A 452 -12.79 9.20 -18.13
N SER A 453 -11.50 9.42 -17.90
CA SER A 453 -11.01 10.15 -16.72
C SER A 453 -10.52 11.51 -17.16
N HIS A 454 -11.15 12.58 -16.66
CA HIS A 454 -10.80 13.96 -17.03
C HIS A 454 -10.95 14.89 -15.84
N PHE A 455 -9.86 15.53 -15.41
CA PHE A 455 -9.83 16.51 -14.34
C PHE A 455 -9.91 17.92 -14.91
N HIS A 456 -10.81 18.74 -14.36
CA HIS A 456 -10.91 20.15 -14.70
C HIS A 456 -9.93 20.94 -13.84
N VAL A 457 -8.68 21.04 -14.29
CA VAL A 457 -7.56 21.64 -13.55
C VAL A 457 -6.72 22.53 -14.47
N GLU A 458 -6.08 23.55 -13.89
CA GLU A 458 -5.10 24.37 -14.56
C GLU A 458 -3.71 23.76 -14.41
N PHE A 459 -2.96 23.70 -15.49
CA PHE A 459 -1.62 23.11 -15.48
C PHE A 459 -0.54 24.19 -15.39
N PRO A 460 0.53 23.97 -14.58
CA PRO A 460 1.69 24.86 -14.59
C PRO A 460 2.42 24.78 -15.94
N SER A 461 3.04 25.90 -16.36
CA SER A 461 3.83 25.93 -17.61
C SER A 461 5.05 25.01 -17.52
N ALA A 462 5.29 24.24 -18.59
CA ALA A 462 6.46 23.39 -18.74
C ALA A 462 7.77 24.17 -19.04
N ASP A 463 7.71 25.48 -19.30
CA ASP A 463 8.87 26.30 -19.67
C ASP A 463 9.96 26.37 -18.59
N LYS A 464 9.64 26.08 -17.34
CA LYS A 464 10.57 26.10 -16.22
C LYS A 464 11.29 24.78 -15.99
N ALA A 465 10.90 23.73 -16.68
CA ALA A 465 11.52 22.42 -16.53
C ALA A 465 13.01 22.48 -16.86
N ALA A 466 13.84 21.85 -16.05
CA ALA A 466 15.27 21.72 -16.29
C ALA A 466 15.52 20.93 -17.60
N PRO A 467 16.66 21.12 -18.27
CA PRO A 467 16.99 20.33 -19.45
C PRO A 467 17.00 18.83 -19.13
N ILE A 468 16.48 18.01 -20.06
CA ILE A 468 16.36 16.55 -19.89
C ILE A 468 17.72 15.87 -19.59
N ASP A 469 18.82 16.36 -20.15
CA ASP A 469 20.17 15.85 -19.88
C ASP A 469 20.53 16.03 -18.40
N SER A 470 20.12 17.15 -17.80
CA SER A 470 20.32 17.41 -16.37
C SER A 470 19.44 16.48 -15.51
N ALA A 471 18.24 16.13 -15.98
CA ALA A 471 17.37 15.18 -15.32
C ALA A 471 17.95 13.76 -15.36
N TYR A 472 18.55 13.31 -16.46
CA TYR A 472 19.27 12.04 -16.52
C TYR A 472 20.47 12.03 -15.56
N GLN A 473 21.24 13.10 -15.52
CA GLN A 473 22.35 13.19 -14.58
C GLN A 473 21.86 13.07 -13.12
N ALA A 474 20.82 13.82 -12.76
CA ALA A 474 20.23 13.77 -11.43
C ALA A 474 19.65 12.38 -11.10
N LEU A 475 19.00 11.71 -12.06
CA LEU A 475 18.48 10.35 -11.88
C LEU A 475 19.60 9.37 -11.53
N TYR A 476 20.71 9.38 -12.29
CA TYR A 476 21.82 8.46 -12.05
C TYR A 476 22.62 8.80 -10.80
N GLU A 477 22.70 10.07 -10.40
CA GLU A 477 23.36 10.48 -9.16
C GLU A 477 22.51 10.20 -7.92
N LYS A 478 21.20 10.47 -7.97
CA LYS A 478 20.32 10.39 -6.80
C LYS A 478 19.69 9.00 -6.60
N VAL A 479 19.31 8.33 -7.69
CA VAL A 479 18.72 6.97 -7.68
C VAL A 479 19.78 5.93 -8.06
N GLY A 480 20.34 6.05 -9.26
CA GLY A 480 21.33 5.13 -9.80
C GLY A 480 20.74 3.87 -10.41
N LEU A 481 21.55 3.20 -11.24
CA LEU A 481 21.27 1.84 -11.69
C LEU A 481 21.95 0.81 -10.77
N GLU A 482 21.39 -0.38 -10.69
CA GLU A 482 21.99 -1.54 -10.05
C GLU A 482 21.91 -2.76 -10.97
N LEU A 483 22.88 -3.66 -10.81
CA LEU A 483 22.81 -4.97 -11.42
C LEU A 483 21.93 -5.85 -10.54
N VAL A 484 20.89 -6.47 -11.12
CA VAL A 484 19.86 -7.20 -10.39
C VAL A 484 19.45 -8.46 -11.13
N TYR A 485 19.12 -9.51 -10.40
CA TYR A 485 18.42 -10.64 -10.99
C TYR A 485 16.92 -10.35 -11.07
N VAL A 486 16.32 -10.64 -12.24
CA VAL A 486 14.89 -10.45 -12.48
C VAL A 486 14.26 -11.76 -12.93
N ALA A 487 13.05 -12.06 -12.44
CA ALA A 487 12.33 -13.25 -12.85
C ALA A 487 11.87 -13.10 -14.31
N GLN A 488 12.13 -14.10 -15.12
CA GLN A 488 11.62 -14.19 -16.49
C GLN A 488 10.24 -14.85 -16.44
N MET A 489 9.20 -14.09 -16.76
CA MET A 489 7.79 -14.52 -16.72
C MET A 489 7.23 -14.53 -18.14
N ASP A 490 7.72 -15.44 -19.00
CA ASP A 490 7.05 -15.76 -20.25
C ASP A 490 6.08 -16.95 -20.08
N GLU A 491 5.25 -17.21 -21.07
CA GLU A 491 4.22 -18.26 -21.02
C GLU A 491 4.83 -19.66 -20.87
N PHE A 492 5.97 -19.90 -21.50
CA PHE A 492 6.67 -21.19 -21.43
C PHE A 492 7.23 -21.42 -20.01
N HIS A 493 7.90 -20.43 -19.44
CA HIS A 493 8.42 -20.51 -18.07
C HIS A 493 7.30 -20.57 -17.03
N MET A 494 6.19 -19.84 -17.26
CA MET A 494 5.02 -19.91 -16.39
C MET A 494 4.38 -21.31 -16.41
N MET A 495 4.19 -21.91 -17.59
CA MET A 495 3.65 -23.27 -17.71
C MET A 495 4.59 -24.30 -17.05
N SER A 496 5.89 -24.24 -17.33
CA SER A 496 6.89 -25.14 -16.77
C SER A 496 7.01 -25.01 -15.23
N PHE A 497 6.87 -23.79 -14.71
CA PHE A 497 6.77 -23.53 -13.28
C PHE A 497 5.48 -24.06 -12.67
N MET A 498 4.34 -23.89 -13.35
CA MET A 498 3.05 -24.44 -12.90
C MET A 498 2.99 -25.96 -12.93
N GLU A 499 3.71 -26.59 -13.85
CA GLU A 499 3.87 -28.05 -13.94
C GLU A 499 4.90 -28.60 -12.96
N GLY A 500 5.65 -27.72 -12.25
CA GLY A 500 6.69 -28.09 -11.27
C GLY A 500 7.97 -28.68 -11.87
N GLU A 501 8.14 -28.57 -13.18
CA GLU A 501 9.26 -29.16 -13.91
C GLU A 501 10.55 -28.31 -13.80
N ALA A 502 10.40 -26.99 -13.73
CA ALA A 502 11.53 -26.05 -13.65
C ALA A 502 11.37 -25.07 -12.47
N GLY A 503 12.50 -24.55 -11.99
CA GLY A 503 12.55 -23.41 -11.08
C GLY A 503 12.28 -22.12 -11.83
N THR A 504 12.13 -21.01 -11.08
CA THR A 504 12.01 -19.66 -11.65
C THR A 504 13.21 -19.38 -12.56
N ALA A 505 12.95 -19.14 -13.85
CA ALA A 505 13.98 -18.64 -14.75
C ALA A 505 14.31 -17.20 -14.39
N VAL A 506 15.57 -16.84 -14.36
CA VAL A 506 16.03 -15.48 -14.05
C VAL A 506 16.99 -14.97 -15.10
N LEU A 507 16.89 -13.69 -15.37
CA LEU A 507 17.81 -12.93 -16.20
C LEU A 507 18.66 -12.03 -15.30
N LEU A 508 19.84 -11.67 -15.78
CA LEU A 508 20.67 -10.65 -15.16
C LEU A 508 20.47 -9.33 -15.92
N ALA A 509 20.09 -8.29 -15.22
CA ALA A 509 19.67 -7.05 -15.81
C ALA A 509 20.16 -5.83 -15.01
N TYR A 510 20.18 -4.67 -15.65
CA TYR A 510 20.31 -3.38 -14.99
C TYR A 510 18.95 -2.70 -14.86
N GLY A 511 18.63 -2.19 -13.67
CA GLY A 511 17.44 -1.41 -13.39
C GLY A 511 17.73 -0.26 -12.44
N LEU A 512 16.78 0.67 -12.32
CA LEU A 512 16.85 1.71 -11.29
C LEU A 512 16.75 1.06 -9.91
N LYS A 513 17.52 1.56 -8.95
CA LYS A 513 17.48 1.04 -7.58
C LYS A 513 16.07 1.19 -7.01
N ALA A 514 15.52 0.07 -6.52
CA ALA A 514 14.14 -0.01 -6.03
C ALA A 514 13.91 0.75 -4.71
N VAL A 515 14.96 1.11 -3.99
CA VAL A 515 14.88 1.73 -2.66
C VAL A 515 14.50 3.20 -2.68
N LYS A 516 14.62 3.88 -3.82
CA LYS A 516 14.30 5.30 -3.99
C LYS A 516 13.26 5.51 -5.08
N PRO A 517 12.37 6.49 -4.93
CA PRO A 517 11.46 6.84 -6.02
C PRO A 517 12.24 7.42 -7.20
N ALA A 518 11.89 6.99 -8.41
CA ALA A 518 12.50 7.52 -9.64
C ALA A 518 11.66 8.68 -10.22
N ILE A 519 11.25 9.60 -9.37
CA ILE A 519 10.44 10.78 -9.70
C ILE A 519 11.24 12.01 -9.29
N LEU A 520 11.54 12.88 -10.26
CA LEU A 520 12.26 14.12 -10.03
C LEU A 520 11.30 15.30 -10.27
N GLU A 521 11.27 16.26 -9.36
CA GLU A 521 10.60 17.55 -9.58
C GLU A 521 11.23 18.23 -10.79
N ALA A 522 10.43 18.75 -11.71
CA ALA A 522 10.93 19.13 -13.03
C ALA A 522 11.87 20.35 -13.04
N GLU A 523 11.71 21.32 -12.12
CA GLU A 523 12.53 22.54 -12.05
C GLU A 523 13.79 22.33 -11.20
N THR A 524 13.65 21.73 -10.00
CA THR A 524 14.74 21.57 -9.01
C THR A 524 15.53 20.28 -9.17
N LEU A 525 14.94 19.29 -9.83
CA LEU A 525 15.43 17.91 -9.96
C LEU A 525 15.55 17.17 -8.61
N ASP A 526 14.82 17.62 -7.58
CA ASP A 526 14.74 16.90 -6.30
C ASP A 526 13.85 15.68 -6.42
N LEU A 527 14.19 14.63 -5.62
CA LEU A 527 13.38 13.42 -5.59
C LEU A 527 12.03 13.69 -4.89
N LEU A 528 10.97 13.17 -5.48
CA LEU A 528 9.63 13.20 -4.93
C LEU A 528 9.13 11.80 -4.63
N ASN A 529 8.31 11.67 -3.58
CA ASN A 529 7.48 10.50 -3.34
C ASN A 529 6.36 10.39 -4.38
N ASN A 530 5.67 9.24 -4.40
CA ASN A 530 4.55 9.02 -5.33
C ASN A 530 3.37 9.99 -5.13
N ASP A 531 3.22 10.56 -3.95
CA ASP A 531 2.20 11.55 -3.59
C ASP A 531 2.62 13.01 -3.89
N GLY A 532 3.81 13.20 -4.47
CA GLY A 532 4.38 14.52 -4.80
C GLY A 532 5.06 15.24 -3.65
N SER A 533 5.12 14.66 -2.47
CA SER A 533 5.91 15.21 -1.37
C SER A 533 7.42 15.02 -1.61
N PRO A 534 8.28 15.92 -1.11
CA PRO A 534 9.73 15.74 -1.22
C PRO A 534 10.20 14.43 -0.58
N TYR A 535 10.95 13.63 -1.35
CA TYR A 535 11.58 12.43 -0.80
C TYR A 535 12.70 12.80 0.17
N LYS A 536 12.70 12.17 1.32
CA LYS A 536 13.76 12.28 2.32
C LYS A 536 14.26 10.88 2.65
N GLU A 537 15.57 10.72 2.69
CA GLU A 537 16.15 9.45 3.14
C GLU A 537 15.77 9.22 4.61
N PRO A 538 15.35 7.99 4.98
CA PRO A 538 15.08 7.67 6.37
C PRO A 538 16.38 7.82 7.18
N VAL A 539 16.41 8.76 8.09
CA VAL A 539 17.56 9.02 8.96
C VAL A 539 17.12 8.99 10.40
N THR A 540 17.69 8.09 11.19
CA THR A 540 17.51 8.14 12.65
C THR A 540 17.98 9.47 13.18
N LYS A 541 17.08 10.23 13.81
CA LYS A 541 17.37 11.55 14.36
C LYS A 541 18.43 11.49 15.43
N LYS A 542 19.51 12.26 15.24
CA LYS A 542 20.60 12.43 16.23
C LYS A 542 20.78 13.91 16.55
N TYR A 543 21.09 14.20 17.81
CA TYR A 543 21.35 15.54 18.28
C TYR A 543 22.82 15.71 18.68
N THR A 544 23.37 16.89 18.42
CA THR A 544 24.80 17.20 18.63
C THR A 544 25.12 17.72 20.02
N ASP A 545 24.12 18.07 20.83
CA ASP A 545 24.25 18.84 22.08
C ASP A 545 23.77 18.07 23.33
N LEU A 546 23.64 16.74 23.26
CA LEU A 546 23.17 15.93 24.39
C LEU A 546 24.31 15.36 25.26
N GLU A 547 25.57 15.47 24.81
CA GLU A 547 26.69 14.83 25.51
C GLU A 547 26.84 15.35 26.93
N GLY A 548 26.82 14.41 27.90
CA GLY A 548 26.91 14.75 29.33
C GLY A 548 25.61 15.31 29.95
N HIS A 549 24.53 15.50 29.18
CA HIS A 549 23.26 15.97 29.73
C HIS A 549 22.44 14.82 30.34
N TYR A 550 21.78 15.06 31.47
CA TYR A 550 21.04 14.05 32.22
C TYR A 550 19.86 13.43 31.44
N SER A 551 19.28 14.16 30.48
CA SER A 551 18.16 13.65 29.65
C SER A 551 18.62 12.95 28.36
N LYS A 552 19.95 12.79 28.11
CA LYS A 552 20.50 12.24 26.88
C LYS A 552 19.82 10.91 26.49
N GLY A 553 19.83 9.94 27.41
CA GLY A 553 19.31 8.60 27.11
C GLY A 553 17.83 8.59 26.73
N GLN A 554 17.00 9.40 27.44
CA GLN A 554 15.57 9.50 27.15
C GLN A 554 15.31 10.18 25.81
N VAL A 555 16.02 11.28 25.51
CA VAL A 555 15.87 12.01 24.24
C VAL A 555 16.31 11.14 23.06
N GLU A 556 17.43 10.43 23.18
CA GLU A 556 17.92 9.51 22.13
C GLU A 556 16.93 8.34 21.91
N THR A 557 16.44 7.72 22.98
CA THR A 557 15.43 6.65 22.87
C THR A 557 14.14 7.14 22.23
N LEU A 558 13.66 8.33 22.58
CA LEU A 558 12.49 8.93 21.93
C LEU A 558 12.74 9.16 20.45
N ALA A 559 13.89 9.74 20.10
CA ALA A 559 14.27 10.03 18.72
C ALA A 559 14.41 8.77 17.86
N GLU A 560 14.97 7.68 18.40
CA GLU A 560 15.06 6.36 17.76
C GLU A 560 13.67 5.74 17.47
N ASN A 561 12.64 6.20 18.18
CA ASN A 561 11.26 5.77 18.02
C ASN A 561 10.38 6.84 17.33
N GLY A 562 10.97 7.75 16.56
CA GLY A 562 10.25 8.75 15.78
C GLY A 562 9.72 9.94 16.57
N ILE A 563 10.00 10.04 17.87
CA ILE A 563 9.56 11.15 18.74
C ILE A 563 10.70 12.17 18.92
N TYR A 564 10.70 13.22 18.11
CA TYR A 564 11.78 14.18 18.10
C TYR A 564 11.32 15.60 17.79
N LEU A 565 12.15 16.60 18.11
CA LEU A 565 12.02 17.97 17.65
C LEU A 565 12.94 18.22 16.45
N GLN A 566 12.56 19.13 15.57
CA GLN A 566 13.37 19.47 14.40
C GLN A 566 14.68 20.20 14.79
N GLY A 567 15.67 20.18 13.88
CA GLY A 567 16.97 20.83 14.06
C GLY A 567 18.09 19.87 14.49
N GLU A 568 19.35 20.26 14.34
CA GLU A 568 20.54 19.45 14.68
C GLU A 568 20.83 19.42 16.19
N SER A 569 20.29 20.36 16.96
CA SER A 569 20.44 20.50 18.40
C SER A 569 19.10 20.42 19.10
N PHE A 570 19.00 19.61 20.15
CA PHE A 570 17.79 19.47 20.97
C PHE A 570 17.57 20.65 21.90
N LYS A 571 18.66 21.29 22.36
CA LYS A 571 18.70 22.38 23.32
C LYS A 571 18.00 22.01 24.64
N PRO A 572 18.49 20.99 25.36
CA PRO A 572 17.78 20.38 26.49
C PRO A 572 17.51 21.33 27.64
N ASP A 573 18.36 22.36 27.85
CA ASP A 573 18.20 23.39 28.88
C ASP A 573 17.30 24.57 28.48
N GLN A 574 16.88 24.65 27.20
CA GLN A 574 15.92 25.67 26.74
C GLN A 574 14.52 25.38 27.29
N LEU A 575 13.77 26.44 27.64
CA LEU A 575 12.35 26.29 27.97
C LEU A 575 11.60 25.76 26.76
N ILE A 576 10.68 24.81 27.00
CA ILE A 576 9.88 24.22 25.93
C ILE A 576 8.68 25.10 25.62
N SER A 577 8.47 25.40 24.34
CA SER A 577 7.23 26.07 23.90
C SER A 577 6.04 25.10 23.95
N GLN A 578 4.82 25.65 24.02
CA GLN A 578 3.60 24.84 23.99
C GLN A 578 3.54 23.99 22.71
N LYS A 579 3.92 24.54 21.57
CA LYS A 579 4.01 23.83 20.28
C LYS A 579 4.97 22.63 20.37
N ASP A 580 6.21 22.84 20.82
CA ASP A 580 7.20 21.77 20.93
C ASP A 580 6.78 20.69 21.94
N PHE A 581 6.14 21.09 23.03
CA PHE A 581 5.61 20.15 24.01
C PHE A 581 4.52 19.25 23.40
N PHE A 582 3.57 19.82 22.66
CA PHE A 582 2.53 19.05 22.00
C PHE A 582 3.07 18.18 20.88
N LEU A 583 4.08 18.62 20.13
CA LEU A 583 4.77 17.78 19.16
C LEU A 583 5.37 16.51 19.78
N LEU A 584 5.86 16.56 21.00
CA LEU A 584 6.32 15.37 21.71
C LEU A 584 5.13 14.56 22.29
N LEU A 585 4.09 15.23 22.80
CA LEU A 585 2.98 14.58 23.48
C LEU A 585 2.06 13.79 22.56
N VAL A 586 1.73 14.32 21.37
CA VAL A 586 0.73 13.70 20.47
C VAL A 586 1.14 12.32 20.00
N HIS A 587 2.43 12.02 19.94
CA HIS A 587 2.92 10.66 19.66
C HIS A 587 2.46 9.64 20.72
N THR A 588 2.31 10.05 21.99
CA THR A 588 1.83 9.17 23.05
C THR A 588 0.35 8.82 22.88
N MET A 589 -0.36 9.64 22.11
CA MET A 589 -1.78 9.48 21.79
C MET A 589 -2.02 8.74 20.46
N GLY A 590 -0.95 8.31 19.77
CA GLY A 590 -1.03 7.64 18.48
C GLY A 590 -1.30 8.58 17.30
N TYR A 591 -1.18 9.89 17.49
CA TYR A 591 -1.32 10.85 16.40
C TYR A 591 -0.09 10.81 15.49
N TYR A 592 -0.32 10.72 14.18
CA TYR A 592 0.76 10.73 13.21
C TYR A 592 1.41 12.12 13.10
N VAL A 593 2.72 12.19 13.27
CA VAL A 593 3.50 13.43 13.13
C VAL A 593 4.47 13.24 11.96
N PRO A 594 4.31 13.98 10.86
CA PRO A 594 5.23 13.91 9.73
C PRO A 594 6.58 14.54 10.04
N ASP A 595 7.58 14.23 9.21
CA ASP A 595 8.90 14.87 9.28
C ASP A 595 8.82 16.34 8.97
N GLU A 596 8.03 16.72 7.97
CA GLU A 596 7.75 18.11 7.63
C GLU A 596 6.56 18.61 8.45
N ARG A 597 6.80 19.70 9.21
CA ARG A 597 5.86 20.24 10.19
C ARG A 597 5.63 21.71 9.88
N ASP A 598 4.90 21.92 8.79
CA ASP A 598 4.46 23.23 8.34
C ASP A 598 3.39 23.84 9.26
N ASP A 599 3.00 25.05 8.97
CA ASP A 599 2.00 25.76 9.77
C ASP A 599 0.62 25.09 9.68
N ASP A 600 0.27 24.48 8.54
CA ASP A 600 -1.00 23.77 8.35
C ASP A 600 -1.03 22.48 9.17
N PHE A 601 0.06 21.72 9.24
CA PHE A 601 0.17 20.58 10.14
C PHE A 601 0.00 21.01 11.60
N ILE A 602 0.67 22.10 12.01
CA ILE A 602 0.56 22.62 13.37
C ILE A 602 -0.89 23.04 13.68
N GLU A 603 -1.61 23.66 12.73
CA GLU A 603 -3.03 24.02 12.91
C GLU A 603 -3.89 22.77 13.14
N ARG A 604 -3.81 21.76 12.25
CA ARG A 604 -4.52 20.48 12.40
C ARG A 604 -4.21 19.76 13.71
N MET A 605 -2.94 19.81 14.17
CA MET A 605 -2.55 19.24 15.46
C MET A 605 -3.29 19.94 16.62
N TYR A 606 -3.39 21.28 16.59
CA TYR A 606 -4.12 22.00 17.62
C TYR A 606 -5.63 21.76 17.55
N GLU A 607 -6.22 21.67 16.37
CA GLU A 607 -7.62 21.29 16.20
C GLU A 607 -7.91 19.89 16.76
N TYR A 608 -7.01 18.93 16.50
CA TYR A 608 -7.07 17.59 17.12
C TYR A 608 -7.03 17.69 18.64
N LEU A 609 -6.07 18.43 19.22
CA LEU A 609 -5.92 18.58 20.67
C LEU A 609 -7.15 19.24 21.33
N VAL A 610 -7.79 20.20 20.65
CA VAL A 610 -9.04 20.83 21.12
C VAL A 610 -10.21 19.85 21.04
N ARG A 611 -10.36 19.11 19.95
CA ARG A 611 -11.39 18.10 19.77
C ARG A 611 -11.30 16.97 20.82
N GLU A 612 -10.08 16.53 21.13
CA GLU A 612 -9.83 15.51 22.17
C GLU A 612 -9.85 16.11 23.60
N GLU A 613 -10.24 17.36 23.78
CA GLU A 613 -10.34 18.06 25.09
C GLU A 613 -9.00 18.10 25.87
N ILE A 614 -7.86 18.03 25.17
CA ILE A 614 -6.53 18.14 25.79
C ILE A 614 -6.23 19.56 26.20
N ILE A 615 -6.58 20.50 25.31
CA ILE A 615 -6.42 21.94 25.51
C ILE A 615 -7.70 22.66 25.10
N SER A 616 -8.06 23.78 25.77
CA SER A 616 -9.12 24.65 25.30
C SER A 616 -8.59 25.70 24.33
N ARG A 617 -9.45 26.28 23.50
CA ARG A 617 -9.05 27.33 22.53
C ARG A 617 -8.45 28.56 23.22
N GLU A 618 -8.89 28.88 24.42
CA GLU A 618 -8.44 30.02 25.22
C GLU A 618 -7.04 29.80 25.82
N GLU A 619 -6.61 28.54 25.95
CA GLU A 619 -5.28 28.16 26.49
C GLU A 619 -4.22 28.11 25.39
N ILE A 620 -4.57 28.29 24.10
CA ILE A 620 -3.59 28.19 23.00
C ILE A 620 -2.69 29.42 22.99
N ASP A 621 -1.40 29.18 23.26
CA ASP A 621 -0.31 30.13 23.04
C ASP A 621 0.94 29.35 22.61
N ARG A 622 1.08 29.20 21.29
CA ARG A 622 2.04 28.26 20.66
C ARG A 622 3.49 28.47 21.07
N GLU A 623 3.87 29.72 21.28
CA GLU A 623 5.26 30.10 21.59
C GLU A 623 5.52 30.30 23.11
N ALA A 624 4.48 30.32 23.92
CA ALA A 624 4.62 30.44 25.36
C ALA A 624 5.33 29.23 25.97
N PRO A 625 6.18 29.41 26.97
CA PRO A 625 6.75 28.31 27.73
C PRO A 625 5.63 27.57 28.50
N VAL A 626 5.73 26.25 28.57
CA VAL A 626 4.79 25.40 29.32
C VAL A 626 5.25 25.30 30.76
N ASP A 627 4.37 25.61 31.73
CA ASP A 627 4.61 25.36 33.12
C ASP A 627 4.47 23.89 33.48
N ARG A 628 5.16 23.44 34.50
CA ARG A 628 5.19 22.04 34.94
C ARG A 628 3.79 21.50 35.26
N ILE A 629 2.93 22.34 35.84
CA ILE A 629 1.55 21.96 36.15
C ILE A 629 0.69 21.76 34.91
N ASP A 630 0.87 22.63 33.89
CA ASP A 630 0.13 22.53 32.63
C ASP A 630 0.58 21.32 31.82
N ALA A 631 1.88 21.03 31.80
CA ALA A 631 2.38 19.82 31.18
C ALA A 631 1.73 18.56 31.76
N VAL A 632 1.62 18.47 33.08
CA VAL A 632 0.95 17.37 33.76
C VAL A 632 -0.54 17.32 33.43
N LYS A 633 -1.22 18.46 33.41
CA LYS A 633 -2.64 18.57 33.01
C LYS A 633 -2.85 18.00 31.60
N TYR A 634 -2.09 18.44 30.61
CA TYR A 634 -2.19 18.00 29.22
C TYR A 634 -1.87 16.50 29.08
N MET A 635 -0.84 16.01 29.76
CA MET A 635 -0.49 14.59 29.72
C MET A 635 -1.58 13.69 30.30
N VAL A 636 -2.14 14.06 31.44
CA VAL A 636 -3.20 13.29 32.12
C VAL A 636 -4.48 13.28 31.31
N ARG A 637 -4.81 14.39 30.62
CA ARG A 637 -5.91 14.45 29.65
C ARG A 637 -5.64 13.55 28.46
N GLY A 638 -4.46 13.63 27.85
CA GLY A 638 -4.06 12.79 26.72
C GLY A 638 -4.04 11.31 27.03
N LEU A 639 -3.85 10.94 28.29
CA LEU A 639 -3.95 9.55 28.78
C LEU A 639 -5.40 9.13 29.12
N GLY A 640 -6.40 10.02 28.92
CA GLY A 640 -7.82 9.72 29.16
C GLY A 640 -8.24 9.72 30.63
N TYR A 641 -7.44 10.26 31.54
CA TYR A 641 -7.74 10.26 32.99
C TYR A 641 -8.41 11.54 33.49
N GLU A 642 -8.81 12.48 32.64
CA GLU A 642 -9.43 13.74 33.02
C GLU A 642 -10.63 13.57 33.95
N LYS A 643 -11.55 12.63 33.63
CA LYS A 643 -12.74 12.36 34.44
C LYS A 643 -12.43 11.94 35.87
N VAL A 644 -11.33 11.21 36.06
CA VAL A 644 -10.88 10.77 37.39
C VAL A 644 -10.10 11.89 38.07
N ALA A 645 -9.20 12.56 37.33
CA ALA A 645 -8.35 13.63 37.84
C ALA A 645 -9.17 14.79 38.42
N SER A 646 -10.30 15.14 37.78
CA SER A 646 -11.21 16.22 38.25
C SER A 646 -11.98 15.88 39.52
N LEU A 647 -11.94 14.63 40.01
CA LEU A 647 -12.54 14.21 41.29
C LEU A 647 -11.67 14.61 42.52
N GLY A 648 -10.96 15.70 42.51
CA GLY A 648 -9.93 16.14 43.46
C GLY A 648 -10.03 15.69 44.93
N LYS A 649 -11.26 15.40 45.42
CA LYS A 649 -11.52 14.99 46.80
C LYS A 649 -11.08 13.55 47.15
N ILE A 650 -10.83 12.69 46.13
CA ILE A 650 -10.43 11.29 46.33
C ILE A 650 -8.90 11.15 46.42
N PHE A 651 -8.15 12.19 46.10
CA PHE A 651 -6.71 12.17 46.08
C PHE A 651 -6.09 12.71 47.37
N VAL A 652 -5.07 12.03 47.85
CA VAL A 652 -4.24 12.54 48.96
C VAL A 652 -3.30 13.61 48.42
N GLN A 653 -3.16 14.71 49.16
CA GLN A 653 -2.20 15.76 48.77
C GLN A 653 -0.76 15.28 49.03
N GLU A 654 -0.06 14.91 47.97
CA GLU A 654 1.33 14.45 48.05
C GLU A 654 2.30 15.61 48.15
N PHE A 655 2.02 16.71 47.44
CA PHE A 655 2.87 17.90 47.39
C PHE A 655 2.13 19.10 47.98
N PRO A 656 2.66 19.70 49.06
CA PRO A 656 1.98 20.80 49.76
C PRO A 656 1.85 22.10 48.95
N ASP A 657 2.66 22.29 47.93
CA ASP A 657 2.64 23.46 47.03
C ASP A 657 1.65 23.33 45.87
N VAL A 658 0.97 22.18 45.72
CA VAL A 658 -0.17 21.99 44.80
C VAL A 658 -1.45 22.39 45.52
N ASP A 659 -1.55 23.68 45.94
CA ASP A 659 -2.67 24.28 46.66
C ASP A 659 -3.01 25.66 46.09
N GLY A 660 -3.96 26.35 46.68
CA GLY A 660 -4.40 27.68 46.20
C GLY A 660 -4.88 27.61 44.75
N ASP A 661 -4.25 28.36 43.87
CA ASP A 661 -4.61 28.42 42.44
C ASP A 661 -4.45 27.08 41.70
N TYR A 662 -3.64 26.18 42.23
CA TYR A 662 -3.39 24.86 41.66
C TYR A 662 -4.23 23.70 42.28
N ALA A 663 -5.05 24.02 43.29
CA ALA A 663 -5.79 23.00 44.04
C ALA A 663 -6.74 22.15 43.18
N ASN A 664 -7.26 22.69 42.08
CA ASN A 664 -8.11 21.99 41.12
C ASN A 664 -7.34 20.96 40.26
N LEU A 665 -6.01 21.07 40.18
CA LEU A 665 -5.13 20.15 39.43
C LEU A 665 -4.45 19.10 40.31
N ARG A 666 -4.81 19.04 41.59
CA ARG A 666 -4.26 18.06 42.56
C ARG A 666 -4.42 16.61 42.10
N GLY A 667 -5.58 16.26 41.50
CA GLY A 667 -5.82 14.93 40.96
C GLY A 667 -4.93 14.60 39.77
N HIS A 668 -4.65 15.57 38.90
CA HIS A 668 -3.74 15.42 37.76
C HIS A 668 -2.31 15.12 38.25
N VAL A 669 -1.82 15.91 39.22
CA VAL A 669 -0.48 15.69 39.81
C VAL A 669 -0.39 14.34 40.50
N ALA A 670 -1.42 13.94 41.28
CA ALA A 670 -1.43 12.65 41.96
C ALA A 670 -1.44 11.46 40.97
N ILE A 671 -2.19 11.56 39.88
CA ILE A 671 -2.17 10.54 38.82
C ILE A 671 -0.81 10.48 38.14
N ALA A 672 -0.26 11.62 37.74
CA ALA A 672 1.03 11.66 37.06
C ALA A 672 2.18 11.16 37.96
N ALA A 673 2.17 11.48 39.26
CA ALA A 673 3.14 10.96 40.22
C ALA A 673 2.94 9.46 40.48
N GLY A 674 1.69 9.00 40.69
CA GLY A 674 1.36 7.59 40.84
C GLY A 674 1.71 6.72 39.64
N LEU A 675 1.66 7.30 38.44
CA LEU A 675 2.10 6.69 37.20
C LEU A 675 3.63 6.83 36.97
N GLY A 676 4.38 7.48 37.84
CA GLY A 676 5.83 7.67 37.67
C GLY A 676 6.23 8.64 36.54
N ILE A 677 5.28 9.41 35.99
CA ILE A 677 5.56 10.40 34.94
C ILE A 677 6.39 11.55 35.47
N VAL A 678 6.08 11.98 36.69
CA VAL A 678 6.74 13.07 37.40
C VAL A 678 7.10 12.66 38.82
N ASN A 679 8.16 13.30 39.34
CA ASN A 679 8.55 13.19 40.73
C ASN A 679 8.68 14.61 41.33
N GLY A 680 8.48 14.75 42.62
CA GLY A 680 8.78 15.99 43.34
C GLY A 680 10.28 16.18 43.57
N TYR A 681 10.66 17.41 43.92
CA TYR A 681 12.01 17.75 44.35
C TYR A 681 11.94 18.45 45.73
N GLU A 682 12.71 17.94 46.70
CA GLU A 682 12.69 18.42 48.09
C GLU A 682 11.28 18.42 48.75
N GLY A 683 10.43 17.49 48.36
CA GLY A 683 9.06 17.35 48.86
C GLY A 683 8.04 18.33 48.25
N LEU A 684 8.42 19.08 47.24
CA LEU A 684 7.59 20.02 46.49
C LEU A 684 7.45 19.60 45.01
N PHE A 685 6.35 20.03 44.40
CA PHE A 685 6.08 19.77 42.96
C PHE A 685 6.60 20.90 42.06
N HIS A 686 6.63 22.13 42.58
CA HIS A 686 6.98 23.36 41.86
C HIS A 686 6.06 23.63 40.64
N PRO A 687 4.74 23.79 40.83
CA PRO A 687 3.75 23.85 39.76
C PRO A 687 3.99 24.96 38.73
N GLY A 688 4.37 26.17 39.16
CA GLY A 688 4.59 27.33 38.29
C GLY A 688 5.99 27.41 37.67
N ASN A 689 6.84 26.39 37.81
CA ASN A 689 8.14 26.42 37.17
C ASN A 689 8.01 26.12 35.66
N PRO A 690 8.55 26.97 34.78
CA PRO A 690 8.56 26.70 33.36
C PRO A 690 9.44 25.47 33.06
N LEU A 691 8.95 24.62 32.17
CA LEU A 691 9.55 23.32 31.87
C LEU A 691 10.67 23.45 30.83
N LYS A 692 11.79 22.79 31.05
CA LYS A 692 12.85 22.66 30.06
C LYS A 692 12.52 21.53 29.04
N ARG A 693 13.10 21.62 27.84
CA ARG A 693 12.93 20.58 26.80
C ARG A 693 13.38 19.19 27.29
N GLY A 694 14.52 19.13 28.02
CA GLY A 694 15.01 17.87 28.59
C GLY A 694 14.05 17.25 29.60
N ASP A 695 13.43 18.08 30.46
CA ASP A 695 12.46 17.62 31.44
C ASP A 695 11.15 17.15 30.79
N ALA A 696 10.68 17.87 29.76
CA ALA A 696 9.52 17.49 28.97
C ALA A 696 9.73 16.12 28.27
N ALA A 697 10.90 15.93 27.68
CA ALA A 697 11.26 14.64 27.07
C ALA A 697 11.27 13.50 28.08
N ILE A 698 11.78 13.71 29.30
CA ILE A 698 11.74 12.73 30.38
C ILE A 698 10.28 12.40 30.76
N MET A 699 9.40 13.40 30.87
CA MET A 699 7.99 13.17 31.17
C MET A 699 7.31 12.32 30.09
N VAL A 700 7.53 12.63 28.81
CA VAL A 700 7.01 11.86 27.66
C VAL A 700 7.59 10.45 27.66
N TYR A 701 8.90 10.28 27.85
CA TYR A 701 9.56 8.99 27.98
C TYR A 701 8.92 8.14 29.10
N ASN A 702 8.77 8.72 30.29
CA ASN A 702 8.17 8.03 31.44
C ASN A 702 6.72 7.63 31.18
N SER A 703 5.99 8.43 30.40
CA SER A 703 4.60 8.11 30.04
C SER A 703 4.49 6.91 29.10
N LEU A 704 5.52 6.67 28.29
CA LEU A 704 5.60 5.57 27.31
C LEU A 704 6.32 4.32 27.86
N SER A 705 7.03 4.41 28.97
CA SER A 705 7.83 3.32 29.59
C SER A 705 7.05 2.50 30.62
N ARG A 706 5.74 2.35 30.47
CA ARG A 706 4.85 1.69 31.45
C ARG A 706 4.59 0.25 31.15
#